data_a12c9d316cf73ff1413e7c852adf1798
#
_entry.id   a12c9d316cf73ff1413e7c852adf1798
#
_cell.length_a   1.000
_cell.length_b   1.000
_cell.length_c   1.000
_cell.angle_alpha   90.00
_cell.angle_beta   90.00
_cell.angle_gamma   90.00
#
_symmetry.space_group_name_H-M   'P 1'
#
loop_
_entity.id
_entity.type
_entity.pdbx_description
1 polymer ?
#
loop_
_entity_poly.entity_id
_entity_poly.type
_entity_poly.pdbx_seq_one_letter_code
_entity_poly.pdbx_strand_id
1 'polypeptide(L)'
;MTRVRQSLGDSALAPFRLTDFVRVLVLGFFTLSYPVMLCAEEQDSLGIMPIPANVTHGEGSFVVDGSFGIALEGFQDARLERARQRFLDVLSRETGIPLWRQAALNPSHFFVRTGGLSATVQQLGEDESYHLEIRATKVVLTAPNPLGVLRGLQTFLQLVAITATGFSVPAVTIDDKPRFPWRGLLIDSGHRFVPVPVVKRNLDGMEALKLNVFHWRFADNQGFHIESKKFPLLQEKGSGGFYYSQDEVREVIAYARDRGIRVVPEFDMPCHTTSWFVGYPALASGKDPSQSSAIDPTSRVTYDFLSTFIGEMAALFPDSYFHAGGDECDPKEWESNPRIQEFMRAHAITDGPALQAYFTEKIQKIIAARKKIMVGWDEVLRPDTPRDVVIQSWRGPESLAQAAREGYRGVLSSGYYIDLNQSAAEHYLVDPLGDPSGLSPEQKKRVLGGEATMWTDIVSDENMDNRIWPRTAAIAERLWSAEQVRDIDSMYRRLRSVSQKLVYYGLRHRFIMDEMLERMSGESDPVPLKVLAAVVQPPRLYQRQELRTFSDFTPLNRMDDAVPPESDTAREFNEIAKRISSGQATPEEWRRARAWLTLWRDNDAALQPLLAQSFLTKDLAPVSRNLSQVAAIGLRALDDLQERRTMNGQDRQSTIEFLQRSAKPQAVLLLMVVPSVQLLVEATRTD
;
A
#
# COMPACT_ATOMS: atom_id res chain seq x y z
N MET A 1 3.03 -12.17 -25.07
CA MET A 1 2.80 -13.53 -24.52
C MET A 1 3.59 -14.55 -25.35
N THR A 2 4.71 -15.03 -24.91
CA THR A 2 5.25 -16.35 -25.27
C THR A 2 6.68 -16.52 -24.73
N ARG A 3 6.81 -17.50 -23.81
CA ARG A 3 8.00 -18.32 -23.50
C ARG A 3 9.37 -17.67 -23.27
N VAL A 4 9.85 -17.76 -22.03
CA VAL A 4 11.21 -18.21 -21.76
C VAL A 4 11.18 -19.30 -20.69
N ARG A 5 11.41 -20.55 -21.12
CA ARG A 5 11.87 -21.70 -20.32
C ARG A 5 13.28 -22.00 -20.77
N GLN A 6 14.17 -22.16 -19.81
CA GLN A 6 15.44 -22.94 -19.84
C GLN A 6 16.43 -22.22 -18.90
N SER A 7 17.18 -22.81 -18.02
CA SER A 7 17.61 -24.17 -17.80
C SER A 7 18.26 -24.21 -16.40
N LEU A 8 17.91 -25.16 -15.57
CA LEU A 8 18.69 -25.48 -14.37
C LEU A 8 19.42 -26.79 -14.64
N GLY A 9 20.74 -26.73 -14.62
CA GLY A 9 21.62 -27.88 -14.73
C GLY A 9 21.88 -28.52 -13.37
N ASP A 10 21.75 -29.82 -13.34
CA ASP A 10 22.10 -30.68 -12.20
C ASP A 10 23.60 -30.61 -11.88
N SER A 11 23.91 -30.41 -10.60
CA SER A 11 25.21 -30.82 -10.08
C SER A 11 25.03 -31.52 -8.72
N ALA A 12 25.39 -32.81 -8.72
CA ALA A 12 25.34 -33.73 -7.61
C ALA A 12 26.33 -33.35 -6.50
N LEU A 13 25.86 -33.37 -5.26
CA LEU A 13 26.69 -33.31 -4.06
C LEU A 13 26.68 -34.68 -3.34
N ALA A 14 27.85 -35.25 -3.16
CA ALA A 14 28.12 -36.44 -2.37
C ALA A 14 28.09 -36.15 -0.85
N PRO A 15 27.75 -37.11 0.00
CA PRO A 15 27.61 -36.88 1.44
C PRO A 15 28.94 -36.96 2.19
N PHE A 16 29.23 -35.94 2.99
CA PHE A 16 30.27 -35.99 4.01
C PHE A 16 29.66 -36.40 5.35
N ARG A 17 30.27 -37.42 6.00
CA ARG A 17 29.91 -37.90 7.32
C ARG A 17 30.45 -36.98 8.40
N LEU A 18 29.56 -36.64 9.34
CA LEU A 18 29.85 -35.89 10.58
C LEU A 18 30.11 -36.90 11.70
N THR A 19 31.35 -37.06 12.17
CA THR A 19 31.66 -37.52 13.52
C THR A 19 32.92 -36.81 14.02
N ASP A 20 32.88 -36.43 15.33
CA ASP A 20 33.98 -35.90 16.13
C ASP A 20 34.28 -34.38 16.00
N PHE A 21 33.54 -33.59 16.78
CA PHE A 21 34.07 -32.51 17.63
C PHE A 21 32.94 -31.93 18.50
N VAL A 22 32.64 -32.64 19.59
CA VAL A 22 31.81 -32.09 20.69
C VAL A 22 32.63 -32.18 21.96
N ARG A 23 33.10 -31.06 22.44
CA ARG A 23 33.27 -30.65 23.85
C ARG A 23 34.17 -29.42 23.93
N VAL A 24 33.66 -28.41 24.65
CA VAL A 24 34.29 -27.13 25.01
C VAL A 24 33.85 -25.95 24.08
N LEU A 25 32.73 -25.34 24.42
CA LEU A 25 32.43 -23.89 24.41
C LEU A 25 30.91 -23.67 24.57
N VAL A 26 30.37 -24.09 25.70
CA VAL A 26 29.04 -23.67 26.15
C VAL A 26 29.20 -22.98 27.50
N LEU A 27 29.62 -21.73 27.48
CA LEU A 27 29.52 -20.77 28.59
C LEU A 27 30.05 -19.39 28.10
N GLY A 28 29.23 -18.66 27.37
CA GLY A 28 29.64 -17.32 26.91
C GLY A 28 28.67 -16.56 26.00
N PHE A 29 27.46 -17.07 25.73
CA PHE A 29 26.54 -16.41 24.79
C PHE A 29 25.11 -16.17 25.32
N PHE A 30 24.92 -16.15 26.65
CA PHE A 30 23.58 -15.98 27.25
C PHE A 30 23.29 -14.61 27.88
N THR A 31 24.12 -13.58 27.67
CA THR A 31 23.92 -12.30 28.36
C THR A 31 23.70 -11.07 27.46
N LEU A 32 23.63 -11.22 26.13
CA LEU A 32 23.42 -10.06 25.23
C LEU A 32 22.11 -10.09 24.42
N SER A 33 21.30 -11.17 24.51
CA SER A 33 20.03 -11.26 23.77
C SER A 33 18.80 -10.86 24.59
N TYR A 34 18.88 -10.75 25.90
CA TYR A 34 17.75 -10.41 26.76
C TYR A 34 17.27 -8.94 26.71
N PRO A 35 18.12 -7.91 26.59
CA PRO A 35 17.62 -6.53 26.58
C PRO A 35 16.88 -6.16 25.27
N VAL A 36 17.21 -6.79 24.14
CA VAL A 36 16.58 -6.48 22.85
C VAL A 36 15.17 -7.07 22.75
N MET A 37 14.94 -8.26 23.31
CA MET A 37 13.61 -8.88 23.31
C MET A 37 12.65 -8.18 24.29
N LEU A 38 13.10 -7.78 25.45
CA LEU A 38 12.29 -7.01 26.42
C LEU A 38 11.89 -5.62 25.87
N CYS A 39 12.79 -4.91 25.18
CA CYS A 39 12.48 -3.64 24.54
C CYS A 39 11.44 -3.78 23.41
N ALA A 40 11.45 -4.88 22.65
CA ALA A 40 10.48 -5.08 21.57
C ALA A 40 9.07 -5.40 22.09
N GLU A 41 8.93 -6.19 23.15
CA GLU A 41 7.64 -6.49 23.79
C GLU A 41 7.04 -5.25 24.47
N GLU A 42 7.85 -4.40 25.10
CA GLU A 42 7.37 -3.15 25.70
C GLU A 42 6.89 -2.13 24.64
N GLN A 43 7.56 -2.03 23.50
CA GLN A 43 7.14 -1.12 22.39
C GLN A 43 5.84 -1.57 21.72
N ASP A 44 5.60 -2.87 21.62
CA ASP A 44 4.37 -3.45 21.04
C ASP A 44 3.13 -3.17 21.90
N SER A 45 3.31 -2.96 23.20
CA SER A 45 2.21 -2.74 24.15
C SER A 45 1.37 -1.48 23.88
N LEU A 46 1.91 -0.51 23.12
CA LEU A 46 1.21 0.75 22.82
C LEU A 46 0.19 0.64 21.68
N GLY A 47 0.22 -0.41 20.87
CA GLY A 47 -0.75 -0.64 19.77
C GLY A 47 -0.69 0.36 18.63
N ILE A 48 0.41 1.09 18.45
CA ILE A 48 0.60 2.16 17.44
C ILE A 48 1.41 1.69 16.23
N MET A 49 1.16 2.31 15.08
CA MET A 49 1.93 2.12 13.84
C MET A 49 2.18 3.48 13.15
N PRO A 50 3.36 3.75 12.65
CA PRO A 50 4.62 3.01 12.82
C PRO A 50 5.13 2.97 14.27
N ILE A 51 5.86 1.89 14.63
CA ILE A 51 6.55 1.82 15.93
C ILE A 51 7.62 2.92 15.99
N PRO A 52 7.62 3.75 17.06
CA PRO A 52 8.63 4.79 17.26
C PRO A 52 10.04 4.22 17.49
N ALA A 53 11.05 5.04 17.24
CA ALA A 53 12.45 4.65 17.40
C ALA A 53 12.81 4.33 18.86
N ASN A 54 12.34 5.14 19.82
CA ASN A 54 12.57 4.92 21.25
C ASN A 54 11.30 5.20 22.03
N VAL A 55 10.98 4.34 23.00
CA VAL A 55 9.84 4.45 23.90
C VAL A 55 10.31 4.15 25.31
N THR A 56 9.91 4.99 26.27
CA THR A 56 10.12 4.75 27.70
C THR A 56 8.76 4.90 28.42
N HIS A 57 8.30 3.84 29.05
CA HIS A 57 7.04 3.84 29.80
C HIS A 57 7.18 4.62 31.12
N GLY A 58 6.14 5.41 31.44
CA GLY A 58 5.98 6.11 32.70
C GLY A 58 4.86 5.50 33.54
N GLU A 59 4.62 6.07 34.73
CA GLU A 59 3.52 5.62 35.61
C GLU A 59 2.26 6.45 35.41
N GLY A 60 1.11 5.78 35.35
CA GLY A 60 -0.21 6.41 35.21
C GLY A 60 -0.60 6.74 33.78
N SER A 61 -1.59 7.60 33.62
CA SER A 61 -2.13 8.02 32.32
C SER A 61 -2.65 9.45 32.37
N PHE A 62 -2.60 10.12 31.23
CA PHE A 62 -3.21 11.43 31.00
C PHE A 62 -4.68 11.24 30.61
N VAL A 63 -5.61 11.90 31.31
CA VAL A 63 -7.04 11.85 31.04
C VAL A 63 -7.39 12.80 29.88
N VAL A 64 -8.20 12.32 28.95
CA VAL A 64 -8.76 13.12 27.85
C VAL A 64 -10.26 13.31 28.11
N ASP A 65 -10.65 14.49 28.54
CA ASP A 65 -12.03 14.86 28.85
C ASP A 65 -12.37 16.27 28.33
N GLY A 66 -13.51 16.81 28.72
CA GLY A 66 -13.96 18.14 28.33
C GLY A 66 -13.05 19.31 28.77
N SER A 67 -12.10 19.08 29.69
CA SER A 67 -11.12 20.08 30.14
C SER A 67 -9.86 20.11 29.25
N PHE A 68 -9.72 19.21 28.28
CA PHE A 68 -8.56 19.14 27.41
C PHE A 68 -8.28 20.48 26.71
N GLY A 69 -7.06 20.97 26.80
CA GLY A 69 -6.60 22.18 26.14
C GLY A 69 -5.19 21.98 25.53
N ILE A 70 -4.96 22.58 24.37
CA ILE A 70 -3.70 22.51 23.62
C ILE A 70 -3.20 23.90 23.27
N ALA A 71 -1.93 24.19 23.57
CA ALA A 71 -1.25 25.45 23.22
C ALA A 71 -0.09 25.22 22.26
N LEU A 72 0.05 26.10 21.28
CA LEU A 72 1.21 26.19 20.41
C LEU A 72 2.18 27.22 21.00
N GLU A 73 3.43 26.80 21.26
CA GLU A 73 4.51 27.62 21.83
C GLU A 73 5.70 27.67 20.87
N GLY A 74 6.50 28.75 20.97
CA GLY A 74 7.69 28.94 20.15
C GLY A 74 7.37 29.48 18.77
N PHE A 75 7.92 28.89 17.72
CA PHE A 75 7.82 29.42 16.37
C PHE A 75 6.38 29.30 15.81
N GLN A 76 5.82 30.41 15.32
CA GLN A 76 4.47 30.46 14.76
C GLN A 76 4.48 30.07 13.28
N ASP A 77 3.65 29.11 12.92
CA ASP A 77 3.40 28.67 11.53
C ASP A 77 1.90 28.42 11.32
N ALA A 78 1.33 29.03 10.29
CA ALA A 78 -0.10 28.86 9.98
C ALA A 78 -0.49 27.40 9.71
N ARG A 79 0.45 26.54 9.31
CA ARG A 79 0.27 25.09 9.14
C ARG A 79 -0.03 24.43 10.48
N LEU A 80 0.67 24.85 11.56
CA LEU A 80 0.47 24.29 12.90
C LEU A 80 -0.90 24.65 13.48
N GLU A 81 -1.40 25.86 13.20
CA GLU A 81 -2.75 26.24 13.63
C GLU A 81 -3.83 25.39 12.94
N ARG A 82 -3.67 25.15 11.63
CA ARG A 82 -4.57 24.23 10.90
C ARG A 82 -4.40 22.78 11.36
N ALA A 83 -3.19 22.34 11.71
CA ALA A 83 -2.92 21.02 12.27
C ALA A 83 -3.56 20.84 13.65
N ARG A 84 -3.49 21.88 14.53
CA ARG A 84 -4.19 21.88 15.82
C ARG A 84 -5.69 21.68 15.64
N GLN A 85 -6.30 22.39 14.67
CA GLN A 85 -7.72 22.23 14.39
C GLN A 85 -8.05 20.80 13.93
N ARG A 86 -7.32 20.24 12.95
CA ARG A 86 -7.51 18.85 12.50
C ARG A 86 -7.32 17.85 13.63
N PHE A 87 -6.30 18.04 14.47
CA PHE A 87 -6.05 17.22 15.64
C PHE A 87 -7.27 17.18 16.58
N LEU A 88 -7.84 18.35 16.90
CA LEU A 88 -9.03 18.45 17.74
C LEU A 88 -10.27 17.85 17.08
N ASP A 89 -10.41 17.97 15.76
CA ASP A 89 -11.51 17.36 14.99
C ASP A 89 -11.43 15.81 15.02
N VAL A 90 -10.24 15.23 14.86
CA VAL A 90 -10.03 13.79 14.96
C VAL A 90 -10.27 13.30 16.39
N LEU A 91 -9.68 13.98 17.37
CA LEU A 91 -9.86 13.64 18.79
C LEU A 91 -11.32 13.74 19.22
N SER A 92 -12.06 14.75 18.74
CA SER A 92 -13.50 14.89 19.00
C SER A 92 -14.32 13.75 18.40
N ARG A 93 -14.00 13.33 17.17
CA ARG A 93 -14.66 12.18 16.52
C ARG A 93 -14.38 10.89 17.24
N GLU A 94 -13.16 10.69 17.74
CA GLU A 94 -12.76 9.50 18.44
C GLU A 94 -13.42 9.39 19.83
N THR A 95 -13.49 10.51 20.56
CA THR A 95 -13.97 10.52 21.94
C THR A 95 -15.45 10.86 22.09
N GLY A 96 -16.06 11.46 21.06
CA GLY A 96 -17.39 12.06 21.14
C GLY A 96 -17.44 13.38 21.94
N ILE A 97 -16.31 13.87 22.45
CA ILE A 97 -16.23 15.11 23.23
C ILE A 97 -16.06 16.28 22.25
N PRO A 98 -16.88 17.35 22.32
CA PRO A 98 -16.85 18.46 21.37
C PRO A 98 -15.67 19.43 21.63
N LEU A 99 -14.44 18.95 21.60
CA LEU A 99 -13.23 19.70 21.95
C LEU A 99 -12.97 20.91 21.05
N TRP A 100 -13.41 20.86 19.80
CA TRP A 100 -13.29 21.95 18.83
C TRP A 100 -13.99 23.25 19.28
N ARG A 101 -14.99 23.17 20.17
CA ARG A 101 -15.67 24.34 20.73
C ARG A 101 -14.99 24.90 21.98
N GLN A 102 -14.34 24.06 22.78
CA GLN A 102 -13.92 24.38 24.15
C GLN A 102 -12.41 24.57 24.26
N ALA A 103 -11.58 23.96 23.40
CA ALA A 103 -10.14 23.93 23.54
C ALA A 103 -9.46 25.31 23.58
N ALA A 104 -10.07 26.32 22.99
CA ALA A 104 -9.55 27.70 23.05
C ALA A 104 -9.86 28.42 24.38
N LEU A 105 -10.78 27.88 25.20
CA LEU A 105 -11.21 28.45 26.47
C LEU A 105 -10.64 27.69 27.67
N ASN A 106 -10.17 26.47 27.47
CA ASN A 106 -9.64 25.62 28.54
C ASN A 106 -8.17 25.96 28.86
N PRO A 107 -7.75 25.81 30.12
CA PRO A 107 -6.33 25.81 30.46
C PRO A 107 -5.59 24.74 29.64
N SER A 108 -4.42 25.10 29.11
CA SER A 108 -3.65 24.16 28.29
C SER A 108 -2.96 23.11 29.15
N HIS A 109 -3.14 21.85 28.79
CA HIS A 109 -2.46 20.70 29.39
C HIS A 109 -1.53 20.02 28.36
N PHE A 110 -1.75 20.25 27.08
CA PHE A 110 -0.87 19.81 26.00
C PHE A 110 -0.14 21.01 25.40
N PHE A 111 1.19 21.03 25.50
CA PHE A 111 2.05 22.09 25.01
C PHE A 111 2.86 21.58 23.81
N VAL A 112 2.69 22.26 22.69
CA VAL A 112 3.41 21.96 21.44
C VAL A 112 4.47 23.03 21.23
N ARG A 113 5.75 22.63 21.19
CA ARG A 113 6.91 23.53 21.09
C ARG A 113 7.64 23.29 19.77
N THR A 114 7.75 24.34 18.97
CA THR A 114 8.42 24.31 17.68
C THR A 114 9.68 25.16 17.73
N GLY A 115 10.81 24.54 17.35
CA GLY A 115 12.14 25.20 17.46
C GLY A 115 12.43 26.18 16.31
N GLY A 116 11.86 25.98 15.12
CA GLY A 116 12.17 26.79 13.94
C GLY A 116 11.19 26.62 12.79
N LEU A 117 11.56 27.17 11.63
CA LEU A 117 10.80 27.05 10.36
C LEU A 117 10.99 25.70 9.68
N SER A 118 10.01 25.32 8.89
CA SER A 118 10.18 24.39 7.79
C SER A 118 10.03 25.12 6.44
N ALA A 119 10.54 24.54 5.36
CA ALA A 119 10.39 25.13 4.04
C ALA A 119 8.90 25.28 3.67
N THR A 120 8.56 26.36 2.94
CA THR A 120 7.21 26.59 2.43
C THR A 120 6.74 25.44 1.53
N VAL A 121 7.65 24.91 0.70
CA VAL A 121 7.52 23.66 -0.02
C VAL A 121 8.48 22.69 0.66
N GLN A 122 7.93 21.66 1.28
CA GLN A 122 8.72 20.63 1.99
C GLN A 122 9.78 20.04 1.07
N GLN A 123 11.00 19.90 1.60
CA GLN A 123 12.12 19.30 0.89
C GLN A 123 12.33 17.85 1.33
N LEU A 124 12.88 17.04 0.44
CA LEU A 124 13.26 15.68 0.81
C LEU A 124 14.37 15.71 1.85
N GLY A 125 14.18 14.99 2.97
CA GLY A 125 15.16 14.91 4.05
C GLY A 125 15.10 16.05 5.06
N GLU A 126 14.07 16.92 5.03
CA GLU A 126 13.79 17.80 6.16
C GLU A 126 13.60 16.97 7.43
N ASP A 127 14.01 17.52 8.56
CA ASP A 127 13.91 16.84 9.86
C ASP A 127 12.44 16.66 10.27
N GLU A 128 12.01 15.41 10.40
CA GLU A 128 10.67 15.03 10.86
C GLU A 128 10.68 14.44 12.27
N SER A 129 11.80 14.60 12.99
CA SER A 129 11.95 14.09 14.37
C SER A 129 11.10 14.87 15.35
N TYR A 130 10.71 14.19 16.43
CA TYR A 130 9.98 14.79 17.55
C TYR A 130 10.29 14.09 18.87
N HIS A 131 10.07 14.81 19.96
CA HIS A 131 10.05 14.32 21.33
C HIS A 131 8.66 14.55 21.92
N LEU A 132 8.01 13.48 22.40
CA LEU A 132 6.69 13.51 23.02
C LEU A 132 6.75 12.94 24.43
N GLU A 133 6.54 13.81 25.43
CA GLU A 133 6.47 13.41 26.83
C GLU A 133 5.03 13.52 27.34
N ILE A 134 4.47 12.40 27.82
CA ILE A 134 3.13 12.30 28.37
C ILE A 134 3.23 11.92 29.84
N ARG A 135 2.73 12.79 30.72
CA ARG A 135 2.59 12.57 32.17
C ARG A 135 1.12 12.70 32.55
N ALA A 136 0.73 12.22 33.71
CA ALA A 136 -0.67 12.23 34.19
C ALA A 136 -1.35 13.61 34.12
N THR A 137 -0.61 14.70 34.27
CA THR A 137 -1.17 16.07 34.33
C THR A 137 -0.76 16.96 33.15
N LYS A 138 0.17 16.52 32.30
CA LYS A 138 0.77 17.37 31.29
C LYS A 138 1.32 16.55 30.13
N VAL A 139 1.13 17.07 28.92
CA VAL A 139 1.75 16.57 27.69
C VAL A 139 2.64 17.66 27.09
N VAL A 140 3.83 17.27 26.64
CA VAL A 140 4.75 18.17 25.93
C VAL A 140 5.22 17.49 24.64
N LEU A 141 4.96 18.12 23.51
CA LEU A 141 5.48 17.74 22.20
C LEU A 141 6.48 18.79 21.76
N THR A 142 7.73 18.38 21.54
CA THR A 142 8.79 19.26 21.06
C THR A 142 9.33 18.75 19.73
N ALA A 143 9.51 19.63 18.75
CA ALA A 143 10.11 19.27 17.47
C ALA A 143 11.00 20.41 16.93
N PRO A 144 12.02 20.09 16.11
CA PRO A 144 12.89 21.11 15.50
C PRO A 144 12.13 22.07 14.59
N ASN A 145 11.08 21.60 13.93
CA ASN A 145 10.28 22.34 12.96
C ASN A 145 8.82 21.82 12.91
N PRO A 146 7.92 22.46 12.14
CA PRO A 146 6.52 22.06 12.02
C PRO A 146 6.29 20.61 11.58
N LEU A 147 7.17 20.01 10.76
CA LEU A 147 6.97 18.64 10.26
C LEU A 147 7.03 17.61 11.40
N GLY A 148 8.01 17.72 12.30
CA GLY A 148 8.09 16.85 13.47
C GLY A 148 6.85 16.99 14.37
N VAL A 149 6.30 18.21 14.51
CA VAL A 149 5.06 18.45 15.25
C VAL A 149 3.91 17.67 14.61
N LEU A 150 3.74 17.75 13.28
CA LEU A 150 2.69 16.99 12.57
C LEU A 150 2.79 15.49 12.89
N ARG A 151 4.00 14.92 12.89
CA ARG A 151 4.22 13.47 13.18
C ARG A 151 3.92 13.12 14.64
N GLY A 152 4.33 13.98 15.58
CA GLY A 152 4.07 13.76 17.02
C GLY A 152 2.59 13.84 17.38
N LEU A 153 1.82 14.76 16.77
CA LEU A 153 0.35 14.84 16.93
C LEU A 153 -0.35 13.54 16.51
N GLN A 154 0.09 12.92 15.41
CA GLN A 154 -0.47 11.64 14.95
C GLN A 154 -0.17 10.51 15.95
N THR A 155 1.02 10.50 16.52
CA THR A 155 1.38 9.53 17.58
C THR A 155 0.50 9.68 18.81
N PHE A 156 0.25 10.91 19.27
CA PHE A 156 -0.66 11.13 20.40
C PHE A 156 -2.08 10.59 20.11
N LEU A 157 -2.65 10.90 18.93
CA LEU A 157 -3.98 10.41 18.54
C LEU A 157 -4.07 8.89 18.54
N GLN A 158 -3.03 8.20 18.08
CA GLN A 158 -3.02 6.74 18.11
C GLN A 158 -2.94 6.16 19.53
N LEU A 159 -2.37 6.88 20.49
CA LEU A 159 -2.25 6.45 21.89
C LEU A 159 -3.55 6.62 22.71
N VAL A 160 -4.52 7.39 22.22
CA VAL A 160 -5.81 7.56 22.94
C VAL A 160 -6.51 6.21 23.04
N ALA A 161 -6.90 5.83 24.25
CA ALA A 161 -7.57 4.56 24.54
C ALA A 161 -8.83 4.75 25.37
N ILE A 162 -9.80 3.87 25.16
CA ILE A 162 -11.01 3.77 26.00
C ILE A 162 -10.66 2.94 27.24
N THR A 163 -10.98 3.46 28.42
CA THR A 163 -10.82 2.78 29.69
C THR A 163 -12.17 2.64 30.41
N ALA A 164 -12.22 1.94 31.53
CA ALA A 164 -13.43 1.84 32.33
C ALA A 164 -13.94 3.18 32.89
N THR A 165 -13.09 4.20 32.94
CA THR A 165 -13.39 5.53 33.51
C THR A 165 -13.43 6.66 32.47
N GLY A 166 -13.24 6.37 31.19
CA GLY A 166 -13.24 7.36 30.11
C GLY A 166 -12.09 7.18 29.13
N PHE A 167 -11.66 8.27 28.49
CA PHE A 167 -10.53 8.25 27.55
C PHE A 167 -9.23 8.66 28.26
N SER A 168 -8.17 7.95 27.94
CA SER A 168 -6.84 8.25 28.47
C SER A 168 -5.71 7.92 27.51
N VAL A 169 -4.54 8.49 27.77
CA VAL A 169 -3.29 8.21 27.06
C VAL A 169 -2.26 7.74 28.09
N PRO A 170 -1.55 6.62 27.87
CA PRO A 170 -0.56 6.13 28.83
C PRO A 170 0.57 7.14 29.02
N ALA A 171 1.10 7.23 30.23
CA ALA A 171 2.29 8.03 30.49
C ALA A 171 3.49 7.39 29.80
N VAL A 172 4.12 8.13 28.89
CA VAL A 172 5.19 7.61 28.04
C VAL A 172 6.06 8.76 27.55
N THR A 173 7.34 8.48 27.35
CA THR A 173 8.27 9.36 26.62
C THR A 173 8.69 8.70 25.33
N ILE A 174 8.54 9.41 24.21
CA ILE A 174 8.82 8.93 22.85
C ILE A 174 9.80 9.88 22.19
N ASP A 175 10.95 9.35 21.72
CA ASP A 175 11.85 10.00 20.79
C ASP A 175 11.79 9.28 19.44
N ASP A 176 11.39 9.97 18.39
CA ASP A 176 11.06 9.33 17.13
C ASP A 176 11.53 10.12 15.89
N LYS A 177 11.86 9.40 14.84
CA LYS A 177 12.26 9.92 13.54
C LYS A 177 12.12 8.84 12.45
N PRO A 178 11.93 9.22 11.18
CA PRO A 178 11.83 8.25 10.09
C PRO A 178 13.20 7.61 9.74
N ARG A 179 13.16 6.34 9.32
CA ARG A 179 14.29 5.62 8.76
C ARG A 179 14.61 6.09 7.34
N PHE A 180 13.58 6.31 6.52
CA PHE A 180 13.71 6.75 5.13
C PHE A 180 13.07 8.12 4.89
N PRO A 181 13.73 8.99 4.07
CA PRO A 181 13.17 10.30 3.74
C PRO A 181 12.02 10.26 2.72
N TRP A 182 11.87 9.19 1.91
CA TRP A 182 10.79 9.01 0.95
C TRP A 182 9.88 7.88 1.40
N ARG A 183 8.64 8.21 1.74
CA ARG A 183 7.61 7.27 2.18
C ARG A 183 6.34 7.60 1.41
N GLY A 184 6.21 6.95 0.23
CA GLY A 184 5.25 7.34 -0.79
C GLY A 184 3.98 6.49 -0.83
N LEU A 185 2.95 7.10 -1.40
CA LEU A 185 1.77 6.45 -1.95
C LEU A 185 1.50 7.04 -3.33
N LEU A 186 1.55 6.20 -4.35
CA LEU A 186 1.07 6.51 -5.68
C LEU A 186 -0.43 6.22 -5.76
N ILE A 187 -1.20 7.18 -6.31
CA ILE A 187 -2.55 6.94 -6.81
C ILE A 187 -2.56 7.26 -8.29
N ASP A 188 -2.90 6.24 -9.06
CA ASP A 188 -3.12 6.36 -10.48
C ASP A 188 -4.51 6.93 -10.75
N SER A 189 -4.56 7.99 -11.55
CA SER A 189 -5.79 8.57 -12.08
C SER A 189 -5.87 8.46 -13.62
N GLY A 190 -4.85 7.87 -14.27
CA GLY A 190 -4.77 7.74 -15.71
C GLY A 190 -5.66 6.61 -16.25
N HIS A 191 -5.71 5.45 -15.58
CA HIS A 191 -6.59 4.35 -15.96
C HIS A 191 -8.05 4.65 -15.62
N ARG A 192 -8.33 5.08 -14.38
CA ARG A 192 -9.66 5.53 -13.95
C ARG A 192 -9.57 6.82 -13.16
N PHE A 193 -10.45 7.77 -13.46
CA PHE A 193 -10.50 9.04 -12.75
C PHE A 193 -10.81 8.84 -11.26
N VAL A 194 -10.05 9.51 -10.39
CA VAL A 194 -10.24 9.49 -8.93
C VAL A 194 -10.72 10.87 -8.46
N PRO A 195 -11.95 11.00 -7.94
CA PRO A 195 -12.48 12.31 -7.51
C PRO A 195 -11.66 12.95 -6.38
N VAL A 196 -11.55 14.29 -6.40
CA VAL A 196 -10.81 15.07 -5.39
C VAL A 196 -11.14 14.71 -3.94
N PRO A 197 -12.41 14.46 -3.53
CA PRO A 197 -12.72 14.03 -2.16
C PRO A 197 -12.08 12.70 -1.78
N VAL A 198 -11.94 11.77 -2.74
CA VAL A 198 -11.27 10.47 -2.52
C VAL A 198 -9.77 10.67 -2.34
N VAL A 199 -9.14 11.49 -3.19
CA VAL A 199 -7.72 11.87 -3.07
C VAL A 199 -7.45 12.49 -1.69
N LYS A 200 -8.23 13.48 -1.27
CA LYS A 200 -8.07 14.14 0.03
C LYS A 200 -8.23 13.19 1.20
N ARG A 201 -9.21 12.30 1.15
CA ARG A 201 -9.42 11.29 2.19
C ARG A 201 -8.21 10.36 2.33
N ASN A 202 -7.59 9.96 1.22
CA ASN A 202 -6.36 9.16 1.25
C ASN A 202 -5.15 9.97 1.77
N LEU A 203 -5.06 11.27 1.50
CA LEU A 203 -4.07 12.15 2.12
C LEU A 203 -4.22 12.23 3.65
N ASP A 204 -5.46 12.18 4.17
CA ASP A 204 -5.69 12.08 5.62
C ASP A 204 -5.16 10.77 6.21
N GLY A 205 -5.33 9.65 5.51
CA GLY A 205 -4.73 8.37 5.87
C GLY A 205 -3.20 8.38 5.82
N MET A 206 -2.63 9.06 4.83
CA MET A 206 -1.17 9.26 4.73
C MET A 206 -0.63 10.07 5.92
N GLU A 207 -1.31 11.17 6.31
CA GLU A 207 -0.96 11.97 7.49
C GLU A 207 -0.96 11.10 8.75
N ALA A 208 -2.02 10.32 8.98
CA ALA A 208 -2.19 9.46 10.15
C ALA A 208 -1.04 8.44 10.32
N LEU A 209 -0.46 7.99 9.22
CA LEU A 209 0.59 6.96 9.17
C LEU A 209 1.98 7.52 8.80
N LYS A 210 2.16 8.84 8.84
CA LYS A 210 3.44 9.52 8.62
C LYS A 210 4.05 9.28 7.23
N LEU A 211 3.24 8.94 6.20
CA LEU A 211 3.65 8.99 4.81
C LEU A 211 3.82 10.45 4.37
N ASN A 212 4.79 10.73 3.47
CA ASN A 212 5.18 12.12 3.17
C ASN A 212 5.31 12.46 1.68
N VAL A 213 5.06 11.50 0.78
CA VAL A 213 5.06 11.73 -0.66
C VAL A 213 3.77 11.16 -1.27
N PHE A 214 2.98 12.02 -1.86
CA PHE A 214 1.85 11.66 -2.71
C PHE A 214 2.31 11.72 -4.16
N HIS A 215 2.48 10.56 -4.79
CA HIS A 215 2.77 10.43 -6.20
C HIS A 215 1.44 10.37 -6.96
N TRP A 216 1.19 11.33 -7.84
CA TRP A 216 -0.08 11.48 -8.54
C TRP A 216 0.10 11.32 -10.04
N ARG A 217 -0.35 10.17 -10.58
CA ARG A 217 -0.29 9.86 -12.00
C ARG A 217 -1.57 10.36 -12.68
N PHE A 218 -1.43 11.21 -13.70
CA PHE A 218 -2.53 11.92 -14.33
C PHE A 218 -2.94 11.37 -15.69
N ALA A 219 -2.10 10.60 -16.35
CA ALA A 219 -2.34 10.15 -17.72
C ALA A 219 -1.84 8.74 -17.95
N ASP A 220 -2.59 7.99 -18.74
CA ASP A 220 -2.26 6.68 -19.28
C ASP A 220 -2.92 6.51 -20.66
N ASN A 221 -2.88 5.32 -21.26
CA ASN A 221 -3.55 5.02 -22.53
C ASN A 221 -5.06 5.29 -22.48
N GLN A 222 -5.70 5.09 -21.31
CA GLN A 222 -7.14 5.18 -21.10
C GLN A 222 -7.62 6.62 -20.94
N GLY A 223 -6.85 7.46 -20.26
CA GLY A 223 -7.29 8.81 -19.98
C GLY A 223 -6.18 9.83 -19.72
N PHE A 224 -6.52 11.10 -19.94
CA PHE A 224 -5.71 12.27 -19.62
C PHE A 224 -6.49 13.19 -18.70
N HIS A 225 -6.24 13.14 -17.40
CA HIS A 225 -7.16 13.66 -16.38
C HIS A 225 -6.70 14.93 -15.65
N ILE A 226 -5.95 15.82 -16.31
CA ILE A 226 -5.57 17.14 -15.77
C ILE A 226 -5.73 18.23 -16.81
N GLU A 227 -6.17 19.43 -16.37
CA GLU A 227 -6.28 20.61 -17.24
C GLU A 227 -4.90 21.09 -17.70
N SER A 228 -4.69 21.15 -19.03
CA SER A 228 -3.66 21.95 -19.66
C SER A 228 -4.30 23.16 -20.34
N LYS A 229 -3.91 24.36 -19.94
CA LYS A 229 -4.35 25.62 -20.57
C LYS A 229 -3.61 25.89 -21.87
N LYS A 230 -2.42 25.30 -22.04
CA LYS A 230 -1.62 25.39 -23.27
C LYS A 230 -2.10 24.42 -24.35
N PHE A 231 -2.58 23.26 -23.92
CA PHE A 231 -3.00 22.18 -24.80
C PHE A 231 -4.37 21.63 -24.37
N PRO A 232 -5.47 22.42 -24.47
CA PRO A 232 -6.76 22.06 -23.89
C PRO A 232 -7.38 20.80 -24.49
N LEU A 233 -7.04 20.43 -25.74
CA LEU A 233 -7.55 19.19 -26.34
C LEU A 233 -7.04 17.92 -25.63
N LEU A 234 -6.00 17.98 -24.79
CA LEU A 234 -5.57 16.83 -23.99
C LEU A 234 -6.72 16.36 -23.09
N GLN A 235 -7.25 17.25 -22.24
CA GLN A 235 -8.35 16.89 -21.36
C GLN A 235 -9.72 16.94 -22.05
N GLU A 236 -9.96 17.88 -22.96
CA GLU A 236 -11.25 17.97 -23.65
C GLU A 236 -11.60 16.75 -24.49
N LYS A 237 -10.59 16.06 -25.03
CA LYS A 237 -10.74 14.88 -25.89
C LYS A 237 -10.28 13.59 -25.23
N GLY A 238 -9.20 13.63 -24.42
CA GLY A 238 -8.57 12.45 -23.85
C GLY A 238 -9.10 12.04 -22.48
N SER A 239 -9.99 12.83 -21.83
CA SER A 239 -10.42 12.55 -20.43
C SER A 239 -11.80 11.88 -20.32
N GLY A 240 -12.54 11.74 -21.41
CA GLY A 240 -13.95 11.33 -21.31
C GLY A 240 -14.85 12.33 -20.54
N GLY A 241 -14.38 13.56 -20.30
CA GLY A 241 -15.08 14.60 -19.53
C GLY A 241 -14.72 14.65 -18.05
N PHE A 242 -13.82 13.77 -17.57
CA PHE A 242 -13.40 13.70 -16.17
C PHE A 242 -11.93 14.14 -16.05
N TYR A 243 -11.67 15.32 -15.50
CA TYR A 243 -10.32 15.82 -15.28
C TYR A 243 -10.29 16.81 -14.11
N TYR A 244 -9.12 16.99 -13.54
CA TYR A 244 -8.88 18.01 -12.51
C TYR A 244 -8.57 19.34 -13.16
N SER A 245 -9.27 20.38 -12.76
CA SER A 245 -8.86 21.75 -13.08
C SER A 245 -7.54 22.09 -12.37
N GLN A 246 -6.78 23.04 -12.90
CA GLN A 246 -5.57 23.48 -12.21
C GLN A 246 -5.84 24.08 -10.82
N ASP A 247 -7.04 24.61 -10.58
CA ASP A 247 -7.43 25.13 -9.27
C ASP A 247 -7.68 23.99 -8.27
N GLU A 248 -8.34 22.90 -8.67
CA GLU A 248 -8.47 21.69 -7.85
C GLU A 248 -7.11 21.06 -7.54
N VAL A 249 -6.19 21.03 -8.52
CA VAL A 249 -4.81 20.55 -8.28
C VAL A 249 -4.09 21.42 -7.25
N ARG A 250 -4.19 22.76 -7.35
CA ARG A 250 -3.62 23.68 -6.34
C ARG A 250 -4.23 23.46 -4.96
N GLU A 251 -5.54 23.21 -4.90
CA GLU A 251 -6.25 22.90 -3.65
C GLU A 251 -5.70 21.60 -3.01
N VAL A 252 -5.54 20.54 -3.81
CA VAL A 252 -4.97 19.26 -3.33
C VAL A 252 -3.52 19.44 -2.88
N ILE A 253 -2.69 20.17 -3.62
CA ILE A 253 -1.30 20.47 -3.24
C ILE A 253 -1.25 21.22 -1.90
N ALA A 254 -2.11 22.23 -1.71
CA ALA A 254 -2.19 22.97 -0.45
C ALA A 254 -2.66 22.08 0.70
N TYR A 255 -3.65 21.21 0.45
CA TYR A 255 -4.18 20.23 1.41
C TYR A 255 -3.12 19.23 1.86
N ALA A 256 -2.33 18.69 0.93
CA ALA A 256 -1.22 17.79 1.19
C ALA A 256 -0.10 18.49 1.98
N ARG A 257 0.29 19.71 1.56
CA ARG A 257 1.31 20.52 2.25
C ARG A 257 0.99 20.75 3.72
N ASP A 258 -0.27 21.03 4.04
CA ASP A 258 -0.71 21.25 5.42
C ASP A 258 -0.59 19.98 6.30
N ARG A 259 -0.43 18.82 5.68
CA ARG A 259 -0.20 17.49 6.31
C ARG A 259 1.26 17.04 6.28
N GLY A 260 2.15 17.90 5.80
CA GLY A 260 3.56 17.54 5.61
C GLY A 260 3.76 16.49 4.51
N ILE A 261 2.92 16.53 3.47
CA ILE A 261 2.96 15.63 2.32
C ILE A 261 3.33 16.44 1.08
N ARG A 262 4.31 15.94 0.34
CA ARG A 262 4.77 16.46 -0.95
C ARG A 262 3.93 15.84 -2.06
N VAL A 263 3.68 16.59 -3.15
CA VAL A 263 2.93 16.09 -4.30
C VAL A 263 3.85 16.05 -5.52
N VAL A 264 4.18 14.83 -5.96
CA VAL A 264 5.00 14.57 -7.15
C VAL A 264 4.07 14.17 -8.30
N PRO A 265 4.02 14.95 -9.39
CA PRO A 265 3.19 14.59 -10.54
C PRO A 265 3.89 13.56 -11.41
N GLU A 266 3.10 12.67 -12.05
CA GLU A 266 3.56 11.81 -13.12
C GLU A 266 2.79 12.05 -14.41
N PHE A 267 3.57 12.16 -15.48
CA PHE A 267 3.11 12.15 -16.86
C PHE A 267 4.00 11.17 -17.62
N ASP A 268 3.48 9.97 -17.81
CA ASP A 268 4.25 8.92 -18.43
C ASP A 268 4.51 9.20 -19.92
N MET A 269 5.76 8.98 -20.32
CA MET A 269 6.23 9.15 -21.69
C MET A 269 7.56 8.41 -21.90
N PRO A 270 7.86 7.90 -23.09
CA PRO A 270 7.14 8.12 -24.34
C PRO A 270 5.99 7.15 -24.61
N CYS A 271 5.79 6.13 -23.77
CA CYS A 271 4.72 5.15 -23.86
C CYS A 271 3.58 5.46 -22.88
N HIS A 272 2.51 4.65 -22.84
CA HIS A 272 1.29 4.97 -22.09
C HIS A 272 0.62 6.30 -22.47
N THR A 273 0.66 6.65 -23.76
CA THR A 273 0.30 7.99 -24.25
C THR A 273 -0.84 8.02 -25.27
N THR A 274 -1.58 6.92 -25.46
CA THR A 274 -2.69 6.85 -26.43
C THR A 274 -3.72 7.96 -26.19
N SER A 275 -4.06 8.28 -24.94
CA SER A 275 -4.99 9.35 -24.59
C SER A 275 -4.55 10.75 -25.08
N TRP A 276 -3.25 11.01 -25.21
CA TRP A 276 -2.71 12.27 -25.69
C TRP A 276 -3.01 12.47 -27.19
N PHE A 277 -3.02 11.36 -27.96
CA PHE A 277 -3.18 11.40 -29.41
C PHE A 277 -4.61 11.69 -29.84
N VAL A 278 -5.60 11.47 -28.95
CA VAL A 278 -6.99 11.83 -29.21
C VAL A 278 -7.14 13.34 -29.48
N GLY A 279 -6.38 14.15 -28.74
CA GLY A 279 -6.35 15.61 -28.93
C GLY A 279 -5.26 16.07 -29.89
N TYR A 280 -4.09 15.41 -29.86
CA TYR A 280 -2.88 15.83 -30.60
C TYR A 280 -2.26 14.66 -31.38
N PRO A 281 -2.91 14.21 -32.46
CA PRO A 281 -2.50 13.03 -33.22
C PRO A 281 -1.10 13.15 -33.87
N ALA A 282 -0.59 14.37 -34.05
CA ALA A 282 0.76 14.59 -34.59
C ALA A 282 1.89 14.15 -33.65
N LEU A 283 1.60 13.82 -32.40
CA LEU A 283 2.56 13.30 -31.44
C LEU A 283 2.80 11.79 -31.60
N ALA A 284 1.85 11.06 -32.19
CA ALA A 284 1.91 9.62 -32.32
C ALA A 284 3.04 9.15 -33.23
N SER A 285 3.72 8.08 -32.86
CA SER A 285 4.74 7.44 -33.69
C SER A 285 4.15 6.50 -34.75
N GLY A 286 2.96 5.97 -34.51
CA GLY A 286 2.24 5.08 -35.43
C GLY A 286 1.57 5.82 -36.58
N LYS A 287 1.23 5.08 -37.66
CA LYS A 287 0.47 5.61 -38.79
C LYS A 287 -0.97 5.96 -38.43
N ASP A 288 -1.56 5.17 -37.55
CA ASP A 288 -2.89 5.40 -37.00
C ASP A 288 -2.73 5.84 -35.54
N PRO A 289 -2.95 7.10 -35.21
CA PRO A 289 -2.83 7.61 -33.86
C PRO A 289 -3.73 6.92 -32.84
N SER A 290 -4.87 6.37 -33.27
CA SER A 290 -5.80 5.66 -32.39
C SER A 290 -5.32 4.28 -31.94
N GLN A 291 -4.32 3.74 -32.64
CA GLN A 291 -3.68 2.47 -32.36
C GLN A 291 -2.25 2.63 -31.86
N SER A 292 -1.76 3.88 -31.77
CA SER A 292 -0.43 4.19 -31.29
C SER A 292 -0.43 4.26 -29.75
N SER A 293 0.59 3.67 -29.13
CA SER A 293 0.81 3.73 -27.69
C SER A 293 2.05 4.56 -27.31
N ALA A 294 2.82 5.00 -28.32
CA ALA A 294 4.10 5.69 -28.12
C ALA A 294 4.19 7.02 -28.86
N ILE A 295 4.75 8.02 -28.20
CA ILE A 295 5.13 9.29 -28.79
C ILE A 295 6.25 9.09 -29.82
N ASP A 296 6.27 9.89 -30.87
CA ASP A 296 7.36 9.94 -31.84
C ASP A 296 8.62 10.63 -31.26
N PRO A 297 9.67 9.89 -30.93
CA PRO A 297 10.87 10.44 -30.30
C PRO A 297 11.80 11.13 -31.28
N THR A 298 11.49 11.14 -32.60
CA THR A 298 12.32 11.73 -33.66
C THR A 298 11.81 13.08 -34.13
N SER A 299 10.57 13.45 -33.75
CA SER A 299 9.90 14.64 -34.23
C SER A 299 10.26 15.89 -33.40
N ARG A 300 10.63 16.98 -34.09
CA ARG A 300 10.80 18.27 -33.40
C ARG A 300 9.51 18.78 -32.80
N VAL A 301 8.36 18.51 -33.41
CA VAL A 301 7.03 18.90 -32.91
C VAL A 301 6.81 18.30 -31.53
N THR A 302 7.24 17.06 -31.30
CA THR A 302 7.18 16.37 -30.00
C THR A 302 7.90 17.19 -28.91
N TYR A 303 9.14 17.59 -29.16
CA TYR A 303 9.92 18.30 -28.12
C TYR A 303 9.46 19.72 -27.90
N ASP A 304 9.00 20.43 -28.92
CA ASP A 304 8.40 21.76 -28.80
C ASP A 304 7.11 21.69 -27.96
N PHE A 305 6.27 20.68 -28.20
CA PHE A 305 5.07 20.39 -27.43
C PHE A 305 5.42 20.04 -25.96
N LEU A 306 6.27 19.03 -25.74
CA LEU A 306 6.64 18.56 -24.40
C LEU A 306 7.36 19.64 -23.58
N SER A 307 8.22 20.45 -24.22
CA SER A 307 8.87 21.58 -23.52
C SER A 307 7.85 22.60 -23.00
N THR A 308 6.79 22.87 -23.76
CA THR A 308 5.72 23.79 -23.36
C THR A 308 4.85 23.16 -22.28
N PHE A 309 4.43 21.90 -22.46
CA PHE A 309 3.60 21.15 -21.53
C PHE A 309 4.30 20.95 -20.18
N ILE A 310 5.53 20.42 -20.18
CA ILE A 310 6.31 20.23 -18.94
C ILE A 310 6.57 21.58 -18.27
N GLY A 311 6.75 22.65 -19.04
CA GLY A 311 6.88 24.00 -18.48
C GLY A 311 5.64 24.47 -17.73
N GLU A 312 4.46 24.17 -18.26
CA GLU A 312 3.17 24.48 -17.61
C GLU A 312 2.98 23.64 -16.32
N MET A 313 3.18 22.33 -16.40
CA MET A 313 3.01 21.42 -15.27
C MET A 313 4.07 21.66 -14.17
N ALA A 314 5.32 21.91 -14.53
CA ALA A 314 6.37 22.25 -13.58
C ALA A 314 6.10 23.55 -12.80
N ALA A 315 5.37 24.49 -13.40
CA ALA A 315 4.93 25.70 -12.70
C ALA A 315 3.71 25.45 -11.78
N LEU A 316 2.86 24.49 -12.10
CA LEU A 316 1.71 24.10 -11.30
C LEU A 316 2.13 23.31 -10.04
N PHE A 317 3.10 22.40 -10.17
CA PHE A 317 3.59 21.55 -9.08
C PHE A 317 4.86 22.13 -8.47
N PRO A 318 4.82 22.64 -7.23
CA PRO A 318 5.97 23.30 -6.60
C PRO A 318 7.07 22.34 -6.15
N ASP A 319 6.80 21.03 -6.04
CA ASP A 319 7.79 20.03 -5.62
C ASP A 319 9.02 20.01 -6.54
N SER A 320 10.17 19.65 -5.99
CA SER A 320 11.41 19.57 -6.74
C SER A 320 11.47 18.38 -7.71
N TYR A 321 10.61 17.38 -7.53
CA TYR A 321 10.60 16.16 -8.34
C TYR A 321 9.46 16.18 -9.37
N PHE A 322 9.72 15.55 -10.52
CA PHE A 322 8.78 15.42 -11.63
C PHE A 322 8.98 14.03 -12.24
N HIS A 323 7.96 13.18 -12.19
CA HIS A 323 8.03 11.84 -12.72
C HIS A 323 7.61 11.82 -14.18
N ALA A 324 8.45 11.23 -15.04
CA ALA A 324 8.29 11.17 -16.49
C ALA A 324 7.95 9.75 -17.01
N GLY A 325 7.71 8.79 -16.11
CA GLY A 325 7.39 7.41 -16.46
C GLY A 325 8.56 6.68 -17.11
N GLY A 326 8.36 6.16 -18.31
CA GLY A 326 9.37 5.52 -19.13
C GLY A 326 9.32 4.01 -19.15
N ASP A 327 8.27 3.40 -18.57
CA ASP A 327 8.07 1.96 -18.50
C ASP A 327 7.41 1.38 -19.75
N GLU A 328 7.54 0.07 -19.88
CA GLU A 328 6.80 -0.83 -20.79
C GLU A 328 6.76 -0.42 -22.28
N CYS A 329 7.72 0.33 -22.77
CA CYS A 329 7.79 0.69 -24.18
C CYS A 329 8.06 -0.52 -25.09
N ASP A 330 7.07 -0.89 -25.94
CA ASP A 330 7.28 -1.87 -27.01
C ASP A 330 7.94 -1.16 -28.22
N PRO A 331 9.18 -1.50 -28.58
CA PRO A 331 9.88 -0.84 -29.68
C PRO A 331 9.32 -1.12 -31.07
N LYS A 332 8.43 -2.11 -31.21
CA LYS A 332 7.92 -2.55 -32.53
C LYS A 332 7.25 -1.44 -33.33
N GLU A 333 6.57 -0.51 -32.66
CA GLU A 333 5.93 0.61 -33.34
C GLU A 333 6.98 1.53 -34.00
N TRP A 334 8.07 1.83 -33.30
CA TRP A 334 9.19 2.60 -33.84
C TRP A 334 9.98 1.85 -34.92
N GLU A 335 10.18 0.55 -34.68
CA GLU A 335 10.90 -0.33 -35.61
C GLU A 335 10.15 -0.53 -36.95
N SER A 336 8.82 -0.50 -36.92
CA SER A 336 7.99 -0.60 -38.10
C SER A 336 7.81 0.71 -38.90
N ASN A 337 8.24 1.86 -38.36
CA ASN A 337 8.09 3.16 -38.99
C ASN A 337 9.34 3.53 -39.81
N PRO A 338 9.27 3.56 -41.17
CA PRO A 338 10.45 3.80 -42.01
C PRO A 338 11.15 5.14 -41.74
N ARG A 339 10.39 6.19 -41.38
CA ARG A 339 10.93 7.51 -41.05
C ARG A 339 11.72 7.48 -39.72
N ILE A 340 11.23 6.77 -38.75
CA ILE A 340 11.93 6.59 -37.46
C ILE A 340 13.18 5.75 -37.69
N GLN A 341 13.14 4.70 -38.50
CA GLN A 341 14.28 3.87 -38.86
C GLN A 341 15.37 4.66 -39.63
N GLU A 342 14.98 5.58 -40.51
CA GLU A 342 15.93 6.47 -41.19
C GLU A 342 16.60 7.41 -40.19
N PHE A 343 15.84 7.99 -39.26
CA PHE A 343 16.38 8.84 -38.20
C PHE A 343 17.38 8.05 -37.31
N MET A 344 17.03 6.84 -36.89
CA MET A 344 17.90 5.99 -36.09
C MET A 344 19.23 5.72 -36.80
N ARG A 345 19.21 5.37 -38.11
CA ARG A 345 20.42 5.17 -38.90
C ARG A 345 21.27 6.46 -38.99
N ALA A 346 20.63 7.60 -39.24
CA ALA A 346 21.33 8.89 -39.36
C ALA A 346 22.00 9.35 -38.05
N HIS A 347 21.50 8.88 -36.90
CA HIS A 347 22.01 9.25 -35.56
C HIS A 347 22.76 8.11 -34.85
N ALA A 348 23.08 7.03 -35.58
CA ALA A 348 23.76 5.84 -35.05
C ALA A 348 23.05 5.20 -33.83
N ILE A 349 21.71 5.29 -33.78
CA ILE A 349 20.85 4.65 -32.75
C ILE A 349 20.60 3.22 -33.22
N THR A 350 20.96 2.24 -32.40
CA THR A 350 21.04 0.82 -32.80
C THR A 350 19.72 0.07 -32.70
N ASP A 351 18.90 0.42 -31.72
CA ASP A 351 17.68 -0.32 -31.37
C ASP A 351 16.63 0.57 -30.67
N GLY A 352 15.45 0.03 -30.42
CA GLY A 352 14.36 0.74 -29.73
C GLY A 352 14.72 1.22 -28.33
N PRO A 353 15.34 0.38 -27.48
CA PRO A 353 15.85 0.84 -26.20
C PRO A 353 16.86 1.99 -26.26
N ALA A 354 17.73 2.05 -27.27
CA ALA A 354 18.62 3.18 -27.48
C ALA A 354 17.88 4.44 -27.95
N LEU A 355 16.81 4.28 -28.74
CA LEU A 355 15.92 5.38 -29.11
C LEU A 355 15.16 5.93 -27.90
N GLN A 356 14.71 5.07 -27.00
CA GLN A 356 14.11 5.50 -25.73
C GLN A 356 15.11 6.26 -24.85
N ALA A 357 16.36 5.82 -24.76
CA ALA A 357 17.41 6.53 -24.03
C ALA A 357 17.66 7.93 -24.63
N TYR A 358 17.66 8.04 -25.95
CA TYR A 358 17.75 9.35 -26.65
C TYR A 358 16.57 10.25 -26.24
N PHE A 359 15.35 9.73 -26.22
CA PHE A 359 14.16 10.47 -25.76
C PHE A 359 14.30 10.89 -24.29
N THR A 360 14.64 9.96 -23.41
CA THR A 360 14.82 10.20 -21.98
C THR A 360 15.83 11.31 -21.68
N GLU A 361 16.97 11.34 -22.40
CA GLU A 361 17.96 12.39 -22.26
C GLU A 361 17.39 13.78 -22.62
N LYS A 362 16.57 13.85 -23.68
CA LYS A 362 15.91 15.10 -24.08
C LYS A 362 14.89 15.58 -23.03
N ILE A 363 14.09 14.66 -22.52
CA ILE A 363 13.08 14.96 -21.48
C ILE A 363 13.76 15.40 -20.19
N GLN A 364 14.83 14.70 -19.76
CA GLN A 364 15.61 15.11 -18.59
C GLN A 364 16.12 16.54 -18.72
N LYS A 365 16.66 16.92 -19.88
CA LYS A 365 17.12 18.31 -20.13
C LYS A 365 15.98 19.33 -20.06
N ILE A 366 14.80 18.99 -20.57
CA ILE A 366 13.62 19.86 -20.50
C ILE A 366 13.17 20.03 -19.03
N ILE A 367 13.12 18.95 -18.27
CA ILE A 367 12.75 18.96 -16.85
C ILE A 367 13.78 19.73 -16.01
N ALA A 368 15.07 19.46 -16.21
CA ALA A 368 16.16 20.15 -15.52
C ALA A 368 16.19 21.67 -15.82
N ALA A 369 15.87 22.09 -17.05
CA ALA A 369 15.73 23.50 -17.41
C ALA A 369 14.59 24.22 -16.64
N ARG A 370 13.64 23.45 -16.06
CA ARG A 370 12.58 23.95 -15.16
C ARG A 370 12.98 23.83 -13.67
N LYS A 371 14.26 23.54 -13.38
CA LYS A 371 14.80 23.33 -12.03
C LYS A 371 14.10 22.17 -11.28
N LYS A 372 13.68 21.14 -12.01
CA LYS A 372 13.11 19.93 -11.47
C LYS A 372 14.09 18.76 -11.62
N ILE A 373 13.95 17.79 -10.74
CA ILE A 373 14.67 16.51 -10.76
C ILE A 373 13.75 15.49 -11.41
N MET A 374 14.19 14.86 -12.46
CA MET A 374 13.45 13.80 -13.14
C MET A 374 13.43 12.55 -12.26
N VAL A 375 12.26 11.93 -12.13
CA VAL A 375 12.07 10.56 -11.66
C VAL A 375 11.60 9.73 -12.86
N GLY A 376 12.00 8.46 -12.95
CA GLY A 376 11.49 7.54 -13.95
C GLY A 376 11.58 6.10 -13.47
N TRP A 377 10.79 5.22 -14.10
CA TRP A 377 10.78 3.80 -13.79
C TRP A 377 12.10 3.11 -14.15
N ASP A 378 12.29 1.85 -13.78
CA ASP A 378 13.56 1.10 -13.98
C ASP A 378 14.14 1.21 -15.40
N GLU A 379 13.30 1.35 -16.41
CA GLU A 379 13.69 1.39 -17.82
C GLU A 379 14.59 2.57 -18.19
N VAL A 380 14.50 3.66 -17.41
CA VAL A 380 15.37 4.82 -17.62
C VAL A 380 16.80 4.59 -17.09
N LEU A 381 17.05 3.51 -16.31
CA LEU A 381 18.37 3.15 -15.81
C LEU A 381 19.24 2.60 -16.96
N ARG A 382 20.12 3.42 -17.49
CA ARG A 382 21.05 3.08 -18.56
C ARG A 382 22.41 3.74 -18.31
N PRO A 383 23.49 3.23 -18.92
CA PRO A 383 24.84 3.77 -18.68
C PRO A 383 24.97 5.28 -18.91
N ASP A 384 24.24 5.82 -19.89
CA ASP A 384 24.28 7.21 -20.30
C ASP A 384 23.25 8.11 -19.63
N THR A 385 22.40 7.57 -18.76
CA THR A 385 21.40 8.36 -18.02
C THR A 385 22.11 9.35 -17.09
N PRO A 386 21.71 10.63 -17.07
CA PRO A 386 22.25 11.62 -16.14
C PRO A 386 22.09 11.19 -14.67
N ARG A 387 23.14 11.40 -13.85
CA ARG A 387 23.20 10.89 -12.47
C ARG A 387 22.28 11.62 -11.48
N ASP A 388 21.67 12.71 -11.87
CA ASP A 388 20.66 13.43 -11.09
C ASP A 388 19.24 12.84 -11.22
N VAL A 389 18.99 11.96 -12.19
CA VAL A 389 17.75 11.20 -12.33
C VAL A 389 17.57 10.25 -11.14
N VAL A 390 16.35 10.17 -10.61
CA VAL A 390 15.96 9.22 -9.56
C VAL A 390 15.27 8.02 -10.21
N ILE A 391 15.70 6.82 -9.85
CA ILE A 391 15.16 5.57 -10.39
C ILE A 391 14.08 5.05 -9.45
N GLN A 392 12.85 4.88 -9.95
CA GLN A 392 11.79 4.18 -9.23
C GLN A 392 11.77 2.72 -9.66
N SER A 393 12.14 1.83 -8.73
CA SER A 393 12.33 0.41 -9.03
C SER A 393 11.07 -0.39 -8.75
N TRP A 394 10.47 -0.92 -9.80
CA TRP A 394 9.35 -1.85 -9.76
C TRP A 394 9.74 -3.29 -10.11
N ARG A 395 10.92 -3.46 -10.72
CA ARG A 395 11.46 -4.76 -11.13
C ARG A 395 12.09 -5.57 -10.00
N GLY A 396 12.41 -4.93 -8.89
CA GLY A 396 12.90 -5.63 -7.70
C GLY A 396 13.98 -4.88 -6.92
N PRO A 397 14.25 -5.34 -5.69
CA PRO A 397 15.30 -4.75 -4.84
C PRO A 397 16.69 -4.79 -5.48
N GLU A 398 16.96 -5.78 -6.33
CA GLU A 398 18.25 -5.90 -7.03
C GLU A 398 18.44 -4.79 -8.06
N SER A 399 17.40 -4.42 -8.81
CA SER A 399 17.43 -3.28 -9.73
C SER A 399 17.73 -1.98 -8.98
N LEU A 400 17.07 -1.75 -7.84
CA LEU A 400 17.34 -0.60 -6.96
C LEU A 400 18.79 -0.61 -6.46
N ALA A 401 19.29 -1.76 -6.03
CA ALA A 401 20.66 -1.93 -5.56
C ALA A 401 21.67 -1.65 -6.68
N GLN A 402 21.39 -2.09 -7.91
CA GLN A 402 22.20 -1.78 -9.08
C GLN A 402 22.23 -0.26 -9.32
N ALA A 403 21.09 0.42 -9.33
CA ALA A 403 21.02 1.86 -9.47
C ALA A 403 21.90 2.57 -8.43
N ALA A 404 21.81 2.13 -7.15
CA ALA A 404 22.62 2.70 -6.07
C ALA A 404 24.12 2.45 -6.24
N ARG A 405 24.54 1.26 -6.72
CA ARG A 405 25.96 0.95 -7.05
C ARG A 405 26.46 1.85 -8.16
N GLU A 406 25.65 2.11 -9.18
CA GLU A 406 25.98 2.95 -10.33
C GLU A 406 25.92 4.45 -10.02
N GLY A 407 25.52 4.84 -8.81
CA GLY A 407 25.55 6.23 -8.36
C GLY A 407 24.23 6.98 -8.42
N TYR A 408 23.13 6.33 -8.82
CA TYR A 408 21.81 6.91 -8.82
C TYR A 408 21.16 6.87 -7.45
N ARG A 409 20.26 7.80 -7.19
CA ARG A 409 19.30 7.70 -6.11
C ARG A 409 18.10 6.90 -6.59
N GLY A 410 17.41 6.20 -5.66
CA GLY A 410 16.25 5.42 -6.06
C GLY A 410 15.22 5.22 -4.96
N VAL A 411 14.02 4.80 -5.38
CA VAL A 411 12.85 4.49 -4.56
C VAL A 411 12.36 3.09 -4.91
N LEU A 412 12.00 2.26 -3.94
CA LEU A 412 11.46 0.93 -4.18
C LEU A 412 9.94 0.96 -4.28
N SER A 413 9.37 0.43 -5.36
CA SER A 413 7.95 0.13 -5.49
C SER A 413 7.68 -1.38 -5.56
N SER A 414 8.66 -2.18 -6.00
CA SER A 414 8.53 -3.63 -6.04
C SER A 414 8.16 -4.21 -4.68
N GLY A 415 7.14 -5.08 -4.65
CA GLY A 415 6.62 -5.65 -3.42
C GLY A 415 5.67 -4.73 -2.64
N TYR A 416 5.44 -3.50 -3.12
CA TYR A 416 4.52 -2.52 -2.56
C TYR A 416 3.34 -2.18 -3.49
N TYR A 417 3.09 -3.03 -4.51
CA TYR A 417 1.94 -2.94 -5.41
C TYR A 417 0.67 -3.42 -4.68
N ILE A 418 -0.05 -2.49 -4.07
CA ILE A 418 -1.21 -2.80 -3.23
C ILE A 418 -2.48 -3.13 -4.04
N ASP A 419 -2.54 -2.75 -5.31
CA ASP A 419 -3.57 -3.17 -6.27
C ASP A 419 -3.52 -4.67 -6.59
N LEU A 420 -2.35 -5.31 -6.47
CA LEU A 420 -2.14 -6.73 -6.73
C LEU A 420 -2.62 -7.66 -5.60
N ASN A 421 -3.34 -7.15 -4.62
CA ASN A 421 -4.04 -7.89 -3.56
C ASN A 421 -3.13 -8.78 -2.68
N GLN A 422 -1.84 -8.46 -2.54
CA GLN A 422 -0.96 -9.14 -1.60
C GLN A 422 -1.34 -8.79 -0.15
N SER A 423 -0.99 -9.67 0.80
CA SER A 423 -1.30 -9.46 2.22
C SER A 423 -0.43 -8.37 2.87
N ALA A 424 -0.89 -7.85 4.00
CA ALA A 424 -0.10 -6.92 4.81
C ALA A 424 1.25 -7.54 5.23
N ALA A 425 1.29 -8.84 5.53
CA ALA A 425 2.51 -9.55 5.88
C ALA A 425 3.51 -9.61 4.71
N GLU A 426 3.05 -9.88 3.47
CA GLU A 426 3.92 -9.87 2.30
C GLU A 426 4.56 -8.49 2.09
N HIS A 427 3.78 -7.43 2.15
CA HIS A 427 4.29 -6.05 2.07
C HIS A 427 5.24 -5.72 3.24
N TYR A 428 4.91 -6.17 4.46
CA TYR A 428 5.70 -5.90 5.66
C TYR A 428 7.10 -6.52 5.64
N LEU A 429 7.29 -7.62 4.95
CA LEU A 429 8.58 -8.30 4.83
C LEU A 429 9.49 -7.69 3.76
N VAL A 430 8.96 -6.84 2.89
CA VAL A 430 9.76 -6.11 1.88
C VAL A 430 10.54 -4.98 2.55
N ASP A 431 11.80 -4.81 2.18
CA ASP A 431 12.65 -3.73 2.70
C ASP A 431 13.40 -3.05 1.55
N PRO A 432 13.39 -1.69 1.45
CA PRO A 432 14.08 -0.98 0.37
C PRO A 432 15.60 -1.22 0.30
N LEU A 433 16.23 -1.58 1.42
CA LEU A 433 17.65 -1.93 1.44
C LEU A 433 17.92 -3.40 1.12
N GLY A 434 16.86 -4.25 1.09
CA GLY A 434 16.94 -5.69 0.79
C GLY A 434 17.75 -6.50 1.81
N ASP A 435 17.74 -7.84 1.63
CA ASP A 435 18.68 -8.73 2.33
C ASP A 435 19.95 -8.82 1.50
N PRO A 436 21.07 -8.94 2.10
CA PRO A 436 22.23 -8.04 2.05
C PRO A 436 22.54 -7.66 0.62
N SER A 437 22.03 -6.56 0.16
CA SER A 437 22.34 -5.96 -1.14
C SER A 437 23.84 -5.79 -1.40
N GLY A 438 24.71 -6.09 -0.44
CA GLY A 438 26.14 -5.82 -0.49
C GLY A 438 26.48 -4.34 -0.68
N LEU A 439 25.50 -3.44 -0.44
CA LEU A 439 25.69 -2.00 -0.58
C LEU A 439 26.57 -1.44 0.53
N SER A 440 27.55 -0.61 0.15
CA SER A 440 28.31 0.19 1.12
C SER A 440 27.41 1.20 1.83
N PRO A 441 27.84 1.76 2.98
CA PRO A 441 27.09 2.80 3.68
C PRO A 441 26.74 4.01 2.80
N GLU A 442 27.63 4.40 1.90
CA GLU A 442 27.38 5.52 0.97
C GLU A 442 26.37 5.15 -0.12
N GLN A 443 26.38 3.91 -0.58
CA GLN A 443 25.38 3.41 -1.54
C GLN A 443 24.00 3.27 -0.89
N LYS A 444 23.92 2.82 0.37
CA LYS A 444 22.67 2.77 1.13
C LYS A 444 22.00 4.13 1.26
N LYS A 445 22.75 5.22 1.39
CA LYS A 445 22.21 6.60 1.43
C LYS A 445 21.52 7.04 0.13
N ARG A 446 21.79 6.36 -0.99
CA ARG A 446 21.13 6.61 -2.27
C ARG A 446 19.75 5.98 -2.37
N VAL A 447 19.44 4.99 -1.53
CA VAL A 447 18.11 4.42 -1.40
C VAL A 447 17.27 5.38 -0.55
N LEU A 448 16.38 6.11 -1.21
CA LEU A 448 15.59 7.17 -0.59
C LEU A 448 14.45 6.62 0.28
N GLY A 449 13.98 5.40 -0.01
CA GLY A 449 12.88 4.73 0.67
C GLY A 449 12.04 3.91 -0.28
N GLY A 450 10.72 3.96 -0.08
CA GLY A 450 9.79 3.18 -0.88
C GLY A 450 8.43 3.86 -1.07
N GLU A 451 7.64 3.27 -1.96
CA GLU A 451 6.35 3.80 -2.34
C GLU A 451 5.33 2.69 -2.60
N ALA A 452 4.22 2.75 -1.89
CA ALA A 452 3.05 1.94 -2.20
C ALA A 452 2.42 2.43 -3.51
N THR A 453 2.04 1.51 -4.40
CA THR A 453 1.43 1.88 -5.69
C THR A 453 0.00 1.34 -5.78
N MET A 454 -0.93 2.24 -6.11
CA MET A 454 -2.35 1.93 -6.30
C MET A 454 -2.75 2.22 -7.75
N TRP A 455 -2.63 1.20 -8.61
CA TRP A 455 -3.10 1.22 -9.98
C TRP A 455 -4.62 1.03 -10.04
N THR A 456 -5.28 1.74 -10.96
CA THR A 456 -6.75 1.81 -11.01
C THR A 456 -7.38 1.03 -12.17
N ASP A 457 -6.64 0.14 -12.82
CA ASP A 457 -7.17 -0.73 -13.90
C ASP A 457 -8.47 -1.43 -13.48
N ILE A 458 -8.49 -1.98 -12.28
CA ILE A 458 -9.61 -2.73 -11.71
C ILE A 458 -9.99 -2.26 -10.31
N VAL A 459 -9.82 -0.97 -10.06
CA VAL A 459 -10.18 -0.29 -8.81
C VAL A 459 -10.99 0.94 -9.13
N SER A 460 -12.10 1.15 -8.42
CA SER A 460 -12.95 2.33 -8.54
C SER A 460 -12.76 3.27 -7.35
N ASP A 461 -13.27 4.48 -7.46
CA ASP A 461 -13.37 5.46 -6.37
C ASP A 461 -14.18 4.92 -5.17
N GLU A 462 -15.12 4.00 -5.41
CA GLU A 462 -15.91 3.36 -4.37
C GLU A 462 -15.08 2.41 -3.50
N ASN A 463 -14.30 1.50 -4.13
CA ASN A 463 -13.58 0.44 -3.40
C ASN A 463 -12.10 0.76 -3.14
N MET A 464 -11.61 1.93 -3.52
CA MET A 464 -10.21 2.34 -3.36
C MET A 464 -9.73 2.25 -1.91
N ASP A 465 -10.52 2.74 -0.96
CA ASP A 465 -10.09 2.75 0.44
C ASP A 465 -9.84 1.34 0.97
N ASN A 466 -10.64 0.32 0.59
CA ASN A 466 -10.41 -1.04 1.07
C ASN A 466 -9.27 -1.76 0.34
N ARG A 467 -8.82 -1.21 -0.80
CA ARG A 467 -7.61 -1.66 -1.50
C ARG A 467 -6.35 -1.07 -0.89
N ILE A 468 -6.38 0.18 -0.48
CA ILE A 468 -5.23 0.87 0.13
C ILE A 468 -5.09 0.49 1.61
N TRP A 469 -6.19 0.62 2.39
CA TRP A 469 -6.16 0.50 3.84
C TRP A 469 -6.77 -0.82 4.34
N PRO A 470 -6.29 -1.32 5.49
CA PRO A 470 -5.21 -0.80 6.34
C PRO A 470 -3.80 -1.25 5.92
N ARG A 471 -3.63 -2.09 4.89
CA ARG A 471 -2.36 -2.75 4.51
C ARG A 471 -1.20 -1.77 4.31
N THR A 472 -1.47 -0.58 3.78
CA THR A 472 -0.46 0.48 3.61
C THR A 472 0.16 0.92 4.93
N ALA A 473 -0.48 0.70 6.08
CA ALA A 473 0.13 0.94 7.39
C ALA A 473 1.35 0.04 7.64
N ALA A 474 1.33 -1.20 7.15
CA ALA A 474 2.47 -2.11 7.23
C ALA A 474 3.66 -1.58 6.40
N ILE A 475 3.39 -1.04 5.20
CA ILE A 475 4.41 -0.39 4.36
C ILE A 475 4.94 0.87 5.04
N ALA A 476 4.06 1.72 5.58
CA ALA A 476 4.44 2.94 6.29
C ALA A 476 5.39 2.63 7.46
N GLU A 477 5.14 1.55 8.21
CA GLU A 477 6.01 1.11 9.29
C GLU A 477 7.37 0.63 8.78
N ARG A 478 7.44 -0.13 7.68
CA ARG A 478 8.71 -0.52 7.07
C ARG A 478 9.58 0.68 6.67
N LEU A 479 8.93 1.75 6.22
CA LEU A 479 9.61 2.95 5.76
C LEU A 479 9.97 3.91 6.90
N TRP A 480 9.25 3.85 8.02
CA TRP A 480 9.45 4.71 9.18
C TRP A 480 10.32 4.08 10.26
N SER A 481 9.96 2.86 10.70
CA SER A 481 10.52 2.22 11.88
C SER A 481 11.89 1.57 11.62
N ALA A 482 12.56 1.16 12.68
CA ALA A 482 13.86 0.48 12.60
C ALA A 482 13.75 -0.84 11.80
N GLU A 483 14.84 -1.23 11.15
CA GLU A 483 14.93 -2.41 10.29
C GLU A 483 14.53 -3.71 11.01
N GLN A 484 14.82 -3.80 12.30
CA GLN A 484 14.58 -4.99 13.14
C GLN A 484 13.10 -5.19 13.48
N VAL A 485 12.25 -4.20 13.29
CA VAL A 485 10.80 -4.29 13.53
C VAL A 485 10.17 -5.14 12.41
N ARG A 486 10.11 -6.48 12.60
CA ARG A 486 9.69 -7.46 11.58
C ARG A 486 8.71 -8.53 12.10
N ASP A 487 8.22 -8.41 13.33
CA ASP A 487 7.28 -9.36 13.92
C ASP A 487 5.89 -9.20 13.27
N ILE A 488 5.49 -10.24 12.51
CA ILE A 488 4.22 -10.25 11.76
C ILE A 488 3.02 -10.31 12.71
N ASP A 489 3.09 -11.06 13.80
CA ASP A 489 1.97 -11.20 14.73
C ASP A 489 1.74 -9.91 15.49
N SER A 490 2.81 -9.25 15.92
CA SER A 490 2.79 -7.90 16.49
C SER A 490 2.21 -6.90 15.47
N MET A 491 2.68 -6.92 14.23
CA MET A 491 2.18 -6.06 13.16
C MET A 491 0.65 -6.20 13.00
N TYR A 492 0.10 -7.43 12.91
CA TYR A 492 -1.35 -7.63 12.77
C TYR A 492 -2.16 -7.17 13.98
N ARG A 493 -1.64 -7.35 15.21
CA ARG A 493 -2.30 -6.84 16.42
C ARG A 493 -2.44 -5.32 16.34
N ARG A 494 -1.35 -4.61 16.01
CA ARG A 494 -1.32 -3.14 15.89
C ARG A 494 -2.11 -2.63 14.69
N LEU A 495 -2.05 -3.35 13.55
CA LEU A 495 -2.80 -3.05 12.33
C LEU A 495 -4.32 -3.04 12.60
N ARG A 496 -4.82 -3.96 13.43
CA ARG A 496 -6.24 -3.98 13.84
C ARG A 496 -6.62 -2.71 14.61
N SER A 497 -5.78 -2.27 15.55
CA SER A 497 -5.98 -1.02 16.30
C SER A 497 -5.97 0.19 15.37
N VAL A 498 -4.96 0.30 14.52
CA VAL A 498 -4.79 1.40 13.57
C VAL A 498 -5.94 1.44 12.54
N SER A 499 -6.41 0.29 12.06
CA SER A 499 -7.58 0.21 11.17
C SER A 499 -8.83 0.86 11.79
N GLN A 500 -9.01 0.73 13.10
CA GLN A 500 -10.12 1.42 13.81
C GLN A 500 -9.90 2.93 13.87
N LYS A 501 -8.67 3.37 14.15
CA LYS A 501 -8.30 4.80 14.24
C LYS A 501 -8.47 5.53 12.90
N LEU A 502 -8.12 4.88 11.80
CA LEU A 502 -8.24 5.46 10.45
C LEU A 502 -9.67 5.88 10.07
N VAL A 503 -10.69 5.28 10.67
CA VAL A 503 -12.09 5.69 10.49
C VAL A 503 -12.34 7.12 10.96
N TYR A 504 -11.67 7.57 12.02
CA TYR A 504 -11.82 8.94 12.55
C TYR A 504 -11.21 10.00 11.63
N TYR A 505 -10.36 9.59 10.69
CA TYR A 505 -9.85 10.44 9.59
C TYR A 505 -10.80 10.47 8.38
N GLY A 506 -11.89 9.72 8.41
CA GLY A 506 -12.88 9.66 7.34
C GLY A 506 -12.66 8.55 6.32
N LEU A 507 -11.70 7.63 6.56
CA LEU A 507 -11.47 6.49 5.70
C LEU A 507 -12.61 5.48 5.79
N ARG A 508 -13.00 4.89 4.67
CA ARG A 508 -14.20 4.06 4.52
C ARG A 508 -13.90 2.56 4.41
N HIS A 509 -12.65 2.17 4.47
CA HIS A 509 -12.18 0.79 4.24
C HIS A 509 -12.91 -0.29 5.07
N ARG A 510 -13.49 0.07 6.21
CA ARG A 510 -14.25 -0.84 7.07
C ARG A 510 -15.74 -0.94 6.72
N PHE A 511 -16.26 -0.03 5.90
CA PHE A 511 -17.71 0.07 5.60
C PHE A 511 -18.02 -0.30 4.15
N ILE A 512 -17.09 -0.11 3.23
CA ILE A 512 -17.30 -0.28 1.78
C ILE A 512 -17.81 -1.68 1.44
N MET A 513 -17.20 -2.72 2.04
CA MET A 513 -17.64 -4.10 1.79
C MET A 513 -19.12 -4.28 2.14
N ASP A 514 -19.54 -3.86 3.33
CA ASP A 514 -20.92 -3.99 3.78
C ASP A 514 -21.89 -3.24 2.86
N GLU A 515 -21.57 -2.02 2.46
CA GLU A 515 -22.40 -1.21 1.56
C GLU A 515 -22.55 -1.86 0.17
N MET A 516 -21.45 -2.38 -0.38
CA MET A 516 -21.49 -3.09 -1.66
C MET A 516 -22.29 -4.40 -1.56
N LEU A 517 -22.14 -5.16 -0.48
CA LEU A 517 -22.88 -6.40 -0.26
C LEU A 517 -24.38 -6.14 -0.07
N GLU A 518 -24.77 -5.08 0.63
CA GLU A 518 -26.17 -4.67 0.76
C GLU A 518 -26.77 -4.32 -0.61
N ARG A 519 -26.06 -3.56 -1.45
CA ARG A 519 -26.46 -3.29 -2.83
C ARG A 519 -26.60 -4.58 -3.67
N MET A 520 -25.66 -5.52 -3.53
CA MET A 520 -25.71 -6.81 -4.23
C MET A 520 -26.90 -7.67 -3.78
N SER A 521 -27.31 -7.57 -2.52
CA SER A 521 -28.43 -8.29 -1.94
C SER A 521 -29.79 -7.72 -2.34
N GLY A 522 -29.86 -6.44 -2.72
CA GLY A 522 -31.12 -5.76 -3.00
C GLY A 522 -32.06 -5.76 -1.80
N GLU A 523 -33.26 -6.31 -1.95
CA GLU A 523 -34.25 -6.45 -0.85
C GLU A 523 -34.05 -7.71 0.02
N SER A 524 -33.08 -8.57 -0.33
CA SER A 524 -32.80 -9.82 0.40
C SER A 524 -31.93 -9.57 1.63
N ASP A 525 -31.97 -10.48 2.61
CA ASP A 525 -31.07 -10.46 3.77
C ASP A 525 -29.59 -10.58 3.33
N PRO A 526 -28.73 -9.60 3.60
CA PRO A 526 -27.32 -9.63 3.23
C PRO A 526 -26.47 -10.56 4.13
N VAL A 527 -26.97 -11.05 5.25
CA VAL A 527 -26.19 -11.82 6.22
C VAL A 527 -25.52 -13.05 5.63
N PRO A 528 -26.20 -13.91 4.83
CA PRO A 528 -25.54 -15.06 4.21
C PRO A 528 -24.43 -14.66 3.23
N LEU A 529 -24.59 -13.52 2.54
CA LEU A 529 -23.58 -13.00 1.63
C LEU A 529 -22.35 -12.47 2.43
N LYS A 530 -22.57 -11.81 3.56
CA LYS A 530 -21.51 -11.34 4.47
C LYS A 530 -20.73 -12.51 5.08
N VAL A 531 -21.39 -13.63 5.39
CA VAL A 531 -20.71 -14.86 5.86
C VAL A 531 -19.76 -15.42 4.80
N LEU A 532 -20.17 -15.47 3.54
CA LEU A 532 -19.29 -15.88 2.44
C LEU A 532 -18.15 -14.88 2.23
N ALA A 533 -18.45 -13.58 2.20
CA ALA A 533 -17.50 -12.51 1.99
C ALA A 533 -16.37 -12.51 3.05
N ALA A 534 -16.69 -12.89 4.28
CA ALA A 534 -15.73 -12.92 5.39
C ALA A 534 -14.58 -13.93 5.18
N VAL A 535 -14.71 -14.89 4.26
CA VAL A 535 -13.73 -15.99 4.06
C VAL A 535 -13.21 -16.13 2.64
N VAL A 536 -13.54 -15.17 1.77
CA VAL A 536 -13.04 -15.12 0.40
C VAL A 536 -12.15 -13.87 0.19
N GLN A 537 -11.31 -13.92 -0.83
CA GLN A 537 -10.45 -12.82 -1.27
C GLN A 537 -10.44 -12.75 -2.80
N PRO A 538 -10.17 -11.58 -3.40
CA PRO A 538 -9.88 -11.52 -4.83
C PRO A 538 -8.56 -12.27 -5.12
N PRO A 539 -8.38 -12.81 -6.33
CA PRO A 539 -7.11 -13.40 -6.74
C PRO A 539 -5.97 -12.37 -6.65
N ARG A 540 -4.76 -12.89 -6.44
CA ARG A 540 -3.55 -12.09 -6.24
C ARG A 540 -2.80 -11.88 -7.54
N LEU A 541 -1.93 -10.90 -7.57
CA LEU A 541 -1.12 -10.54 -8.72
C LEU A 541 -2.02 -10.29 -9.94
N TYR A 542 -1.65 -10.77 -11.11
CA TYR A 542 -2.38 -10.57 -12.36
C TYR A 542 -3.48 -11.62 -12.63
N GLN A 543 -3.69 -12.58 -11.71
CA GLN A 543 -4.68 -13.65 -11.90
C GLN A 543 -6.10 -13.14 -12.11
N ARG A 544 -6.44 -11.98 -11.54
CA ARG A 544 -7.77 -11.39 -11.70
C ARG A 544 -8.03 -11.00 -13.15
N GLN A 545 -7.04 -10.39 -13.82
CA GLN A 545 -7.12 -10.03 -15.25
C GLN A 545 -7.07 -11.26 -16.18
N GLU A 546 -6.39 -12.33 -15.75
CA GLU A 546 -6.37 -13.60 -16.49
C GLU A 546 -7.73 -14.33 -16.47
N LEU A 547 -8.45 -14.24 -15.35
CA LEU A 547 -9.74 -14.90 -15.15
C LEU A 547 -10.92 -14.15 -15.76
N ARG A 548 -10.81 -12.84 -15.94
CA ARG A 548 -11.87 -11.98 -16.48
C ARG A 548 -11.25 -10.83 -17.26
N THR A 549 -11.78 -10.57 -18.43
CA THR A 549 -11.43 -9.38 -19.22
C THR A 549 -12.05 -8.13 -18.59
N PHE A 550 -11.22 -7.12 -18.36
CA PHE A 550 -11.65 -5.80 -17.90
C PHE A 550 -11.44 -4.75 -18.99
N SER A 551 -12.26 -3.74 -18.98
CA SER A 551 -12.13 -2.48 -19.73
C SER A 551 -12.48 -1.33 -18.81
N ASP A 552 -12.23 -0.09 -19.25
CA ASP A 552 -12.55 1.11 -18.48
C ASP A 552 -14.05 1.20 -18.13
N PHE A 553 -14.91 0.56 -18.93
CA PHE A 553 -16.36 0.51 -18.74
C PHE A 553 -16.85 -0.72 -17.97
N THR A 554 -15.96 -1.63 -17.58
CA THR A 554 -16.37 -2.81 -16.81
C THR A 554 -16.88 -2.37 -15.44
N PRO A 555 -18.15 -2.70 -15.08
CA PRO A 555 -18.65 -2.39 -13.74
C PRO A 555 -17.88 -3.16 -12.68
N LEU A 556 -17.40 -2.46 -11.66
CA LEU A 556 -16.70 -3.03 -10.50
C LEU A 556 -17.68 -3.15 -9.33
N ASN A 557 -18.62 -4.09 -9.43
CA ASN A 557 -19.76 -4.24 -8.53
C ASN A 557 -20.04 -5.70 -8.13
N ARG A 558 -19.05 -6.57 -8.28
CA ARG A 558 -19.11 -7.99 -7.91
C ARG A 558 -18.47 -8.25 -6.56
N MET A 559 -18.56 -9.48 -6.06
CA MET A 559 -17.98 -9.89 -4.78
C MET A 559 -16.46 -9.62 -4.74
N ASP A 560 -15.74 -9.92 -5.82
CA ASP A 560 -14.30 -9.68 -5.94
C ASP A 560 -13.91 -8.19 -5.93
N ASP A 561 -14.86 -7.29 -6.22
CA ASP A 561 -14.70 -5.84 -6.06
C ASP A 561 -14.98 -5.38 -4.62
N ALA A 562 -15.92 -6.03 -3.93
CA ALA A 562 -16.37 -5.67 -2.60
C ALA A 562 -15.42 -6.13 -1.47
N VAL A 563 -14.95 -7.39 -1.54
CA VAL A 563 -14.14 -7.98 -0.47
C VAL A 563 -12.73 -7.38 -0.42
N PRO A 564 -12.17 -7.18 0.78
CA PRO A 564 -10.80 -6.68 0.91
C PRO A 564 -9.79 -7.72 0.41
N PRO A 565 -8.56 -7.28 0.07
CA PRO A 565 -7.47 -8.17 -0.35
C PRO A 565 -7.07 -9.21 0.68
N GLU A 566 -7.43 -9.03 1.94
CA GLU A 566 -7.09 -9.93 3.04
C GLU A 566 -8.29 -10.16 3.97
N SER A 567 -8.59 -11.43 4.25
CA SER A 567 -9.63 -11.84 5.18
C SER A 567 -9.09 -12.03 6.59
N ASP A 568 -9.48 -11.16 7.53
CA ASP A 568 -9.15 -11.30 8.95
C ASP A 568 -9.72 -12.59 9.54
N THR A 569 -10.94 -12.97 9.17
CA THR A 569 -11.60 -14.20 9.65
C THR A 569 -10.85 -15.46 9.23
N ALA A 570 -10.43 -15.53 7.96
CA ALA A 570 -9.67 -16.68 7.46
C ALA A 570 -8.28 -16.75 8.10
N ARG A 571 -7.62 -15.61 8.31
CA ARG A 571 -6.33 -15.54 8.99
C ARG A 571 -6.44 -16.00 10.44
N GLU A 572 -7.44 -15.53 11.18
CA GLU A 572 -7.66 -15.97 12.57
C GLU A 572 -8.01 -17.46 12.66
N PHE A 573 -8.82 -17.97 11.73
CA PHE A 573 -9.12 -19.40 11.64
C PHE A 573 -7.84 -20.22 11.34
N ASN A 574 -6.94 -19.71 10.50
CA ASN A 574 -5.67 -20.36 10.22
C ASN A 574 -4.79 -20.49 11.47
N GLU A 575 -4.70 -19.44 12.30
CA GLU A 575 -3.94 -19.49 13.55
C GLU A 575 -4.54 -20.50 14.55
N ILE A 576 -5.85 -20.56 14.64
CA ILE A 576 -6.54 -21.55 15.49
C ILE A 576 -6.29 -22.97 14.93
N ALA A 577 -6.39 -23.19 13.62
CA ALA A 577 -6.15 -24.48 13.00
C ALA A 577 -4.71 -24.97 13.23
N LYS A 578 -3.70 -24.09 13.15
CA LYS A 578 -2.30 -24.42 13.50
C LYS A 578 -2.16 -24.89 14.95
N ARG A 579 -2.80 -24.17 15.90
CA ARG A 579 -2.75 -24.57 17.33
C ARG A 579 -3.52 -25.86 17.60
N ILE A 580 -4.62 -26.11 16.93
CA ILE A 580 -5.35 -27.41 17.02
C ILE A 580 -4.45 -28.53 16.50
N SER A 581 -3.86 -28.36 15.32
CA SER A 581 -3.02 -29.37 14.66
C SER A 581 -1.75 -29.69 15.47
N SER A 582 -1.20 -28.71 16.20
CA SER A 582 -0.03 -28.91 17.08
C SER A 582 -0.39 -29.35 18.50
N GLY A 583 -1.68 -29.52 18.83
CA GLY A 583 -2.14 -29.87 20.16
C GLY A 583 -2.01 -28.78 21.21
N GLN A 584 -1.88 -27.51 20.80
CA GLN A 584 -1.67 -26.35 21.65
C GLN A 584 -2.94 -25.48 21.81
N ALA A 585 -4.02 -25.84 21.13
CA ALA A 585 -5.28 -25.05 21.15
C ALA A 585 -6.01 -25.15 22.48
N THR A 586 -6.55 -24.02 22.93
CA THR A 586 -7.42 -23.94 24.10
C THR A 586 -8.82 -24.50 23.83
N PRO A 587 -9.60 -24.89 24.86
CA PRO A 587 -11.00 -25.28 24.68
C PRO A 587 -11.87 -24.22 24.00
N GLU A 588 -11.56 -22.94 24.19
CA GLU A 588 -12.26 -21.82 23.54
C GLU A 588 -12.00 -21.80 22.04
N GLU A 589 -10.75 -22.00 21.63
CA GLU A 589 -10.37 -22.07 20.21
C GLU A 589 -11.01 -23.25 19.49
N TRP A 590 -11.10 -24.42 20.13
CA TRP A 590 -11.85 -25.55 19.61
C TRP A 590 -13.33 -25.22 19.40
N ARG A 591 -13.97 -24.59 20.39
CA ARG A 591 -15.38 -24.17 20.28
C ARG A 591 -15.57 -23.15 19.14
N ARG A 592 -14.66 -22.19 19.02
CA ARG A 592 -14.72 -21.15 18.00
C ARG A 592 -14.53 -21.72 16.59
N ALA A 593 -13.52 -22.59 16.38
CA ALA A 593 -13.32 -23.27 15.12
C ALA A 593 -14.56 -24.07 14.68
N ARG A 594 -15.17 -24.83 15.62
CA ARG A 594 -16.39 -25.60 15.37
C ARG A 594 -17.58 -24.69 15.03
N ALA A 595 -17.74 -23.60 15.73
CA ALA A 595 -18.83 -22.65 15.47
C ALA A 595 -18.71 -22.03 14.06
N TRP A 596 -17.51 -21.61 13.64
CA TRP A 596 -17.28 -21.11 12.28
C TRP A 596 -17.53 -22.16 11.22
N LEU A 597 -16.98 -23.36 11.38
CA LEU A 597 -17.20 -24.44 10.41
C LEU A 597 -18.68 -24.83 10.29
N THR A 598 -19.44 -24.80 11.42
CA THR A 598 -20.88 -25.03 11.40
C THR A 598 -21.59 -23.93 10.62
N LEU A 599 -21.28 -22.67 10.90
CA LEU A 599 -21.84 -21.51 10.21
C LEU A 599 -21.58 -21.59 8.69
N TRP A 600 -20.33 -21.88 8.29
CA TRP A 600 -19.96 -21.95 6.87
C TRP A 600 -20.60 -23.14 6.16
N ARG A 601 -20.74 -24.31 6.84
CA ARG A 601 -21.45 -25.47 6.29
C ARG A 601 -22.91 -25.16 5.96
N ASP A 602 -23.60 -24.46 6.89
CA ASP A 602 -25.03 -24.22 6.80
C ASP A 602 -25.36 -23.00 5.91
N ASN A 603 -24.37 -22.14 5.61
CA ASN A 603 -24.54 -20.89 4.87
C ASN A 603 -25.00 -21.08 3.42
N ASP A 604 -24.64 -22.19 2.75
CA ASP A 604 -25.04 -22.42 1.36
C ASP A 604 -26.56 -22.44 1.22
N ALA A 605 -27.25 -23.17 2.09
CA ALA A 605 -28.72 -23.22 2.08
C ALA A 605 -29.34 -21.83 2.35
N ALA A 606 -28.78 -21.05 3.26
CA ALA A 606 -29.25 -19.71 3.56
C ALA A 606 -29.03 -18.71 2.41
N LEU A 607 -27.98 -18.93 1.60
CA LEU A 607 -27.62 -18.05 0.48
C LEU A 607 -28.44 -18.31 -0.80
N GLN A 608 -29.02 -19.51 -0.99
CA GLN A 608 -29.73 -19.90 -2.22
C GLN A 608 -30.84 -18.93 -2.65
N PRO A 609 -31.69 -18.39 -1.76
CA PRO A 609 -32.71 -17.42 -2.19
C PRO A 609 -32.11 -16.16 -2.82
N LEU A 610 -31.02 -15.64 -2.25
CA LEU A 610 -30.32 -14.46 -2.75
C LEU A 610 -29.67 -14.75 -4.12
N LEU A 611 -29.01 -15.90 -4.27
CA LEU A 611 -28.40 -16.32 -5.56
C LEU A 611 -29.44 -16.43 -6.68
N ALA A 612 -30.68 -16.79 -6.36
CA ALA A 612 -31.75 -16.89 -7.35
C ALA A 612 -32.32 -15.52 -7.77
N GLN A 613 -32.24 -14.51 -6.91
CA GLN A 613 -32.91 -13.21 -7.10
C GLN A 613 -31.99 -12.15 -7.69
N SER A 614 -30.67 -12.18 -7.40
CA SER A 614 -29.72 -11.15 -7.82
C SER A 614 -28.78 -11.64 -8.92
N PHE A 615 -28.76 -10.93 -10.08
CA PHE A 615 -27.80 -11.23 -11.14
C PHE A 615 -26.35 -10.96 -10.74
N LEU A 616 -26.13 -10.11 -9.71
CA LEU A 616 -24.79 -9.78 -9.20
C LEU A 616 -24.16 -10.91 -8.39
N THR A 617 -24.95 -11.91 -7.97
CA THR A 617 -24.51 -12.99 -7.06
C THR A 617 -24.61 -14.39 -7.66
N LYS A 618 -25.20 -14.56 -8.86
CA LYS A 618 -25.44 -15.88 -9.47
C LYS A 618 -24.17 -16.72 -9.64
N ASP A 619 -23.06 -16.10 -9.96
CA ASP A 619 -21.76 -16.72 -10.15
C ASP A 619 -21.13 -17.24 -8.86
N LEU A 620 -21.65 -16.84 -7.70
CA LEU A 620 -21.16 -17.25 -6.38
C LEU A 620 -21.62 -18.67 -5.98
N ALA A 621 -22.60 -19.26 -6.67
CA ALA A 621 -23.15 -20.56 -6.33
C ALA A 621 -22.10 -21.69 -6.19
N PRO A 622 -21.08 -21.81 -7.07
CA PRO A 622 -20.01 -22.80 -6.88
C PRO A 622 -19.16 -22.55 -5.66
N VAL A 623 -18.82 -21.27 -5.37
CA VAL A 623 -18.01 -20.88 -4.19
C VAL A 623 -18.76 -21.20 -2.90
N SER A 624 -20.06 -20.89 -2.85
CA SER A 624 -20.92 -21.17 -1.70
C SER A 624 -21.01 -22.68 -1.40
N ARG A 625 -21.26 -23.51 -2.42
CA ARG A 625 -21.27 -24.98 -2.25
C ARG A 625 -19.91 -25.51 -1.79
N ASN A 626 -18.81 -25.01 -2.35
CA ASN A 626 -17.48 -25.43 -1.94
C ASN A 626 -17.19 -25.03 -0.50
N LEU A 627 -17.57 -23.84 -0.06
CA LEU A 627 -17.45 -23.44 1.34
C LEU A 627 -18.18 -24.42 2.27
N SER A 628 -19.43 -24.76 1.95
CA SER A 628 -20.21 -25.73 2.73
C SER A 628 -19.52 -27.09 2.82
N GLN A 629 -19.02 -27.62 1.70
CA GLN A 629 -18.34 -28.92 1.66
C GLN A 629 -16.98 -28.89 2.40
N VAL A 630 -16.19 -27.84 2.21
CA VAL A 630 -14.92 -27.63 2.92
C VAL A 630 -15.16 -27.55 4.43
N ALA A 631 -16.19 -26.84 4.84
CA ALA A 631 -16.56 -26.73 6.25
C ALA A 631 -17.04 -28.06 6.85
N ALA A 632 -17.80 -28.86 6.11
CA ALA A 632 -18.21 -30.21 6.51
C ALA A 632 -16.97 -31.14 6.68
N ILE A 633 -15.98 -31.03 5.81
CA ILE A 633 -14.69 -31.74 5.95
C ILE A 633 -13.97 -31.28 7.22
N GLY A 634 -13.90 -29.98 7.46
CA GLY A 634 -13.28 -29.42 8.66
C GLY A 634 -13.93 -29.89 9.96
N LEU A 635 -15.25 -29.97 10.00
CA LEU A 635 -15.99 -30.51 11.17
C LEU A 635 -15.62 -31.97 11.42
N ARG A 636 -15.60 -32.82 10.37
CA ARG A 636 -15.16 -34.21 10.53
C ARG A 636 -13.71 -34.32 11.02
N ALA A 637 -12.81 -33.51 10.47
CA ALA A 637 -11.41 -33.50 10.93
C ALA A 637 -11.30 -33.09 12.40
N LEU A 638 -12.10 -32.11 12.87
CA LEU A 638 -12.15 -31.75 14.29
C LEU A 638 -12.64 -32.91 15.17
N ASP A 639 -13.68 -33.66 14.73
CA ASP A 639 -14.22 -34.82 15.45
C ASP A 639 -13.15 -35.93 15.52
N ASP A 640 -12.48 -36.25 14.42
CA ASP A 640 -11.46 -37.27 14.35
C ASP A 640 -10.23 -36.92 15.24
N LEU A 641 -9.80 -35.65 15.23
CA LEU A 641 -8.73 -35.16 16.09
C LEU A 641 -9.10 -35.26 17.58
N GLN A 642 -10.32 -34.85 17.94
CA GLN A 642 -10.79 -34.86 19.34
C GLN A 642 -10.97 -36.27 19.87
N GLU A 643 -11.50 -37.20 19.06
CA GLU A 643 -11.76 -38.57 19.43
C GLU A 643 -10.56 -39.52 19.07
N ARG A 644 -9.48 -38.95 18.52
CA ARG A 644 -8.28 -39.68 18.08
C ARG A 644 -8.58 -40.82 17.11
N ARG A 645 -9.60 -40.62 16.26
CA ARG A 645 -9.93 -41.59 15.20
C ARG A 645 -8.88 -41.54 14.09
N THR A 646 -8.73 -42.67 13.41
CA THR A 646 -7.91 -42.78 12.21
C THR A 646 -8.77 -42.54 10.96
N MET A 647 -8.19 -41.87 9.96
CA MET A 647 -8.82 -41.72 8.63
C MET A 647 -8.16 -42.73 7.67
N ASN A 648 -8.99 -43.44 6.92
CA ASN A 648 -8.50 -44.34 5.87
C ASN A 648 -7.63 -43.54 4.88
N GLY A 649 -6.48 -44.10 4.46
CA GLY A 649 -5.54 -43.42 3.59
C GLY A 649 -6.10 -42.99 2.24
N GLN A 650 -6.99 -43.81 1.64
CA GLN A 650 -7.67 -43.47 0.36
C GLN A 650 -8.67 -42.33 0.53
N ASP A 651 -9.45 -42.34 1.62
CA ASP A 651 -10.41 -41.27 1.94
C ASP A 651 -9.69 -39.96 2.22
N ARG A 652 -8.56 -40.04 2.93
CA ARG A 652 -7.71 -38.86 3.19
C ARG A 652 -7.17 -38.25 1.90
N GLN A 653 -6.64 -39.10 1.00
CA GLN A 653 -6.11 -38.66 -0.29
C GLN A 653 -7.20 -37.98 -1.14
N SER A 654 -8.38 -38.62 -1.27
CA SER A 654 -9.50 -38.05 -2.02
C SER A 654 -10.01 -36.74 -1.43
N THR A 655 -9.99 -36.60 -0.10
CA THR A 655 -10.35 -35.38 0.63
C THR A 655 -9.34 -34.25 0.33
N ILE A 656 -8.05 -34.53 0.38
CA ILE A 656 -6.99 -33.55 0.07
C ILE A 656 -7.11 -33.09 -1.39
N GLU A 657 -7.35 -34.02 -2.34
CA GLU A 657 -7.56 -33.66 -3.75
C GLU A 657 -8.78 -32.77 -3.97
N PHE A 658 -9.88 -32.99 -3.24
CA PHE A 658 -11.04 -32.10 -3.27
C PHE A 658 -10.67 -30.70 -2.72
N LEU A 659 -9.97 -30.62 -1.59
CA LEU A 659 -9.52 -29.35 -1.00
C LEU A 659 -8.61 -28.59 -1.96
N GLN A 660 -7.66 -29.25 -2.61
CA GLN A 660 -6.77 -28.64 -3.61
C GLN A 660 -7.54 -28.08 -4.82
N ARG A 661 -8.60 -28.77 -5.27
CA ARG A 661 -9.48 -28.22 -6.32
C ARG A 661 -10.25 -27.01 -5.83
N SER A 662 -10.74 -27.04 -4.59
CA SER A 662 -11.50 -25.95 -3.98
C SER A 662 -10.67 -24.72 -3.66
N ALA A 663 -9.33 -24.85 -3.58
CA ALA A 663 -8.39 -23.73 -3.42
C ALA A 663 -8.18 -22.92 -4.71
N LYS A 664 -8.59 -23.46 -5.88
CA LYS A 664 -8.47 -22.73 -7.15
C LYS A 664 -9.52 -21.62 -7.24
N PRO A 665 -9.21 -20.50 -7.93
CA PRO A 665 -10.16 -19.41 -8.08
C PRO A 665 -11.49 -19.87 -8.72
N GLN A 666 -12.60 -19.39 -8.16
CA GLN A 666 -13.96 -19.56 -8.70
C GLN A 666 -14.70 -18.23 -8.56
N ALA A 667 -15.48 -17.83 -9.56
CA ALA A 667 -16.14 -16.52 -9.62
C ALA A 667 -15.19 -15.34 -9.32
N VAL A 668 -13.93 -15.45 -9.78
CA VAL A 668 -12.84 -14.49 -9.49
C VAL A 668 -12.59 -14.32 -7.98
N LEU A 669 -12.75 -15.38 -7.20
CA LEU A 669 -12.54 -15.43 -5.75
C LEU A 669 -11.69 -16.63 -5.33
N LEU A 670 -10.92 -16.46 -4.30
CA LEU A 670 -10.19 -17.50 -3.57
C LEU A 670 -10.89 -17.80 -2.25
N LEU A 671 -11.10 -19.08 -1.95
CA LEU A 671 -11.68 -19.53 -0.68
C LEU A 671 -10.55 -19.74 0.34
N MET A 672 -10.39 -18.80 1.23
CA MET A 672 -9.18 -18.67 2.09
C MET A 672 -9.12 -19.65 3.27
N VAL A 673 -10.21 -20.33 3.59
CA VAL A 673 -10.24 -21.31 4.69
C VAL A 673 -9.76 -22.70 4.27
N VAL A 674 -9.60 -22.95 2.97
CA VAL A 674 -9.19 -24.27 2.44
C VAL A 674 -7.85 -24.75 2.98
N PRO A 675 -6.77 -23.94 3.00
CA PRO A 675 -5.48 -24.38 3.55
C PRO A 675 -5.56 -24.77 5.03
N SER A 676 -6.37 -24.04 5.81
CA SER A 676 -6.56 -24.32 7.23
C SER A 676 -7.32 -25.62 7.47
N VAL A 677 -8.35 -25.92 6.66
CA VAL A 677 -9.06 -27.19 6.72
C VAL A 677 -8.15 -28.35 6.26
N GLN A 678 -7.34 -28.14 5.23
CA GLN A 678 -6.36 -29.12 4.81
C GLN A 678 -5.37 -29.46 5.93
N LEU A 679 -4.86 -28.45 6.65
CA LEU A 679 -3.98 -28.64 7.80
C LEU A 679 -4.64 -29.49 8.91
N LEU A 680 -5.93 -29.27 9.19
CA LEU A 680 -6.68 -30.08 10.15
C LEU A 680 -6.80 -31.55 9.67
N VAL A 681 -7.09 -31.80 8.41
CA VAL A 681 -7.14 -33.13 7.81
C VAL A 681 -5.78 -33.83 7.85
N GLU A 682 -4.71 -33.10 7.54
CA GLU A 682 -3.34 -33.63 7.58
C GLU A 682 -2.89 -34.00 9.00
N ALA A 683 -3.41 -33.34 10.02
CA ALA A 683 -3.12 -33.62 11.42
C ALA A 683 -3.89 -34.84 11.97
N THR A 684 -4.91 -35.37 11.28
CA THR A 684 -5.60 -36.62 11.67
C THR A 684 -4.66 -37.81 11.49
N ARG A 685 -4.84 -38.83 12.34
CA ARG A 685 -4.06 -40.08 12.22
C ARG A 685 -4.46 -40.84 10.96
N THR A 686 -3.53 -41.52 10.35
CA THR A 686 -3.80 -42.48 9.26
C THR A 686 -3.67 -43.90 9.79
N ASP A 687 -4.45 -44.83 9.22
CA ASP A 687 -4.35 -46.27 9.47
C ASP A 687 -3.00 -46.84 9.02
#